data_e4e390fd2e287e70e2b6d0caf2a10bd5
#
_entry.id   e4e390fd2e287e70e2b6d0caf2a10bd5
#
_cell.length_a   1.000
_cell.length_b   1.000
_cell.length_c   1.000
_cell.angle_alpha   90.00
_cell.angle_beta   90.00
_cell.angle_gamma   90.00
#
_symmetry.space_group_name_H-M   'P 1'
#
loop_
_entity.id
_entity.type
_entity.pdbx_description
1 polymer ?
#
loop_
_entity_poly.entity_id
_entity_poly.type
_entity_poly.pdbx_seq_one_letter_code
_entity_poly.pdbx_strand_id
1 'polypeptide(L)'
;MRKLNFLFLFIFAFVVSRAQVDTTAVETTEEFVPVISLSVTDIEGDEESHDISGLLQGSNDIFMSTAGYTFGTARFRIRGYDSENSSVMINGITVNDPETGRAFYSTWGGLNDAMRNSVYSIGIDPSEFVFGGIGGTTNITTRSSQYRPQTRVTYSAANRSYRNRLMFIHSTGMVDDKWSLTVSGSKRWAQQGYVEGTFYDAYAYFLSTERKFNENHSFNFTVFGSPMKSARSGIAVQEAYDLTDNPYYNPNWGYQNGEVRNARVNNYHKPMMILTHFGNFGDDTRISTSLAYSFGRGGNTALNWYDAPDPRPDYYRYLPSYYEGEDEYQFNRLTTLWQNNEEYRQLNWDHFYFANTKNLYTSNYQGTEYTGNRSKYIVEERRNDHKQWSMNSVLSHNLKPNILLTAGINASLFKGNQFKEMNDLLGGSWWVDVDQFAERDFADENLYQNDLNDPNRLIKEGDKFGYDYIANINQFNLFGQSEFTYGKVDFFVAANVSQTTFWRTGNMKNGRFPDNSYGDSEKQNFTNFGLKGGVTYKITGRHYIDIKGGYLTRAPFFRDAYISPRVRDHVIEGLGSENILTGDASYIIRAPRLKSRLTAYYTKTSDQTWNRSFYHEGYRTFVNYIMTGVDVTNIGGELGLEYNATPDLSLNAVGAWGHYVYSSRPQVTIARDNNYELIAKDKTVYFKNYFIGGIPQAAASVGFRYNAPRYWFVGSNFTYFGKIYIDPNPDRRTEEALKGLVESDPQWDEVLEQQKLDDGYTLDIYGGKSWRIKGNYLRVNLSVSNVLNNRSLTVLAFEQLRYDSRDLERFPPKYAYMYGTNFFLNVNFSF
;
A
#
# COMPACT_ATOMS: atom_id res chain seq x y z
N MET A 1 -37.79 9.33 7.05
CA MET A 1 -36.48 9.56 7.67
C MET A 1 -36.51 10.24 9.06
N ARG A 2 -37.63 10.64 9.61
CA ARG A 2 -37.73 11.26 10.97
C ARG A 2 -37.95 10.28 12.13
N LYS A 3 -38.23 9.00 11.87
CA LYS A 3 -38.51 7.98 12.92
C LYS A 3 -37.31 7.14 13.35
N LEU A 4 -36.15 7.21 12.67
CA LEU A 4 -34.95 6.45 13.03
C LEU A 4 -34.07 7.18 14.05
N ASN A 5 -34.16 8.50 14.15
CA ASN A 5 -33.38 9.30 15.11
C ASN A 5 -33.83 9.16 16.56
N PHE A 6 -35.04 8.67 16.84
CA PHE A 6 -35.54 8.48 18.18
C PHE A 6 -35.12 7.13 18.82
N LEU A 7 -34.85 6.13 17.99
CA LEU A 7 -34.41 4.81 18.50
C LEU A 7 -32.97 4.81 19.01
N PHE A 8 -32.11 5.64 18.44
CA PHE A 8 -30.72 5.78 18.92
C PHE A 8 -30.61 6.54 20.25
N LEU A 9 -31.51 7.47 20.54
CA LEU A 9 -31.49 8.20 21.80
C LEU A 9 -32.00 7.34 23.00
N PHE A 10 -32.87 6.37 22.75
CA PHE A 10 -33.44 5.52 23.82
C PHE A 10 -32.51 4.38 24.26
N ILE A 11 -31.60 3.92 23.39
CA ILE A 11 -30.58 2.94 23.74
C ILE A 11 -29.47 3.56 24.61
N PHE A 12 -29.26 4.87 24.51
CA PHE A 12 -28.27 5.59 25.32
C PHE A 12 -28.70 5.84 26.79
N ALA A 13 -29.98 5.80 27.08
CA ALA A 13 -30.50 6.10 28.42
C ALA A 13 -30.52 4.91 29.37
N PHE A 14 -30.33 3.65 28.91
CA PHE A 14 -30.49 2.45 29.74
C PHE A 14 -29.18 1.84 30.26
N VAL A 15 -27.99 2.41 29.93
CA VAL A 15 -26.69 1.84 30.33
C VAL A 15 -25.99 2.62 31.45
N VAL A 16 -26.66 3.60 32.09
CA VAL A 16 -26.04 4.48 33.10
C VAL A 16 -26.35 4.03 34.56
N SER A 17 -26.55 2.76 34.81
CA SER A 17 -26.64 2.33 36.23
C SER A 17 -25.83 1.07 36.51
N ARG A 18 -24.79 1.27 37.32
CA ARG A 18 -23.96 0.33 38.10
C ARG A 18 -22.68 -0.18 37.44
N ALA A 19 -21.56 0.43 37.84
CA ALA A 19 -20.35 -0.28 38.22
C ALA A 19 -19.51 0.61 39.14
N GLN A 20 -19.62 0.37 40.44
CA GLN A 20 -18.64 0.82 41.40
C GLN A 20 -17.74 -0.40 41.65
N VAL A 21 -16.47 -0.33 41.26
CA VAL A 21 -15.45 -1.30 41.63
C VAL A 21 -14.22 -0.55 42.10
N ASP A 22 -13.76 -0.93 43.25
CA ASP A 22 -12.59 -0.47 43.99
C ASP A 22 -11.31 -0.55 43.13
N THR A 23 -10.55 0.55 43.08
CA THR A 23 -9.31 0.63 42.35
C THR A 23 -8.15 0.88 43.27
N THR A 24 -7.49 -0.22 43.67
CA THR A 24 -6.07 -0.20 44.02
C THR A 24 -5.35 -1.00 42.94
N ALA A 25 -5.02 -0.34 41.82
CA ALA A 25 -4.13 -0.89 40.82
C ALA A 25 -3.09 0.17 40.46
N VAL A 26 -1.83 -0.24 40.54
CA VAL A 26 -0.62 0.48 40.18
C VAL A 26 -0.78 1.14 38.83
N GLU A 27 -0.66 2.47 38.77
CA GLU A 27 -0.61 3.26 37.55
C GLU A 27 0.66 2.90 36.74
N THR A 28 0.54 2.00 35.77
CA THR A 28 1.47 2.00 34.66
C THR A 28 1.04 3.12 33.73
N THR A 29 1.85 4.14 33.63
CA THR A 29 1.71 5.21 32.64
C THR A 29 1.75 4.59 31.24
N GLU A 30 0.57 4.40 30.63
CA GLU A 30 0.49 4.10 29.21
C GLU A 30 1.07 5.29 28.44
N GLU A 31 2.23 5.10 27.82
CA GLU A 31 2.76 6.04 26.85
C GLU A 31 1.79 6.13 25.66
N PHE A 32 1.01 7.19 25.66
CA PHE A 32 0.11 7.51 24.57
C PHE A 32 0.93 8.14 23.44
N VAL A 33 1.43 7.34 22.52
CA VAL A 33 1.96 7.83 21.25
C VAL A 33 0.75 8.20 20.38
N PRO A 34 0.58 9.45 19.97
CA PRO A 34 -0.50 9.82 19.06
C PRO A 34 -0.26 9.09 17.73
N VAL A 35 -1.14 8.16 17.38
CA VAL A 35 -1.10 7.45 16.10
C VAL A 35 -1.55 8.43 15.01
N ILE A 36 -0.60 9.10 14.40
CA ILE A 36 -0.81 9.96 13.25
C ILE A 36 -0.02 9.34 12.10
N SER A 37 -0.63 8.41 11.41
CA SER A 37 -0.13 8.00 10.11
C SER A 37 -0.71 8.92 9.05
N LEU A 38 0.13 9.70 8.38
CA LEU A 38 -0.14 10.12 7.02
C LEU A 38 -0.11 8.86 6.18
N SER A 39 -1.25 8.38 5.74
CA SER A 39 -1.21 7.33 4.75
C SER A 39 -0.83 7.99 3.42
N VAL A 40 0.26 7.59 2.86
CA VAL A 40 0.74 7.99 1.53
C VAL A 40 -0.27 7.58 0.45
N THR A 41 -1.23 6.68 0.74
CA THR A 41 -2.42 6.39 -0.07
C THR A 41 -3.17 7.62 -0.53
N ASP A 42 -2.93 8.76 0.11
CA ASP A 42 -3.60 10.00 -0.22
C ASP A 42 -2.94 10.77 -1.38
N ILE A 43 -1.69 10.46 -1.70
CA ILE A 43 -0.91 11.15 -2.72
C ILE A 43 -0.87 10.37 -4.04
N GLU A 44 -0.96 9.05 -3.99
CA GLU A 44 -0.86 8.22 -5.19
C GLU A 44 -2.18 7.90 -5.87
N GLY A 45 -2.18 8.15 -7.17
CA GLY A 45 -3.22 7.71 -8.10
C GLY A 45 -3.20 6.23 -8.47
N ASP A 46 -2.25 5.44 -8.01
CA ASP A 46 -2.15 4.01 -8.27
C ASP A 46 -2.31 3.14 -7.02
N GLU A 47 -2.79 1.93 -7.24
CA GLU A 47 -3.42 0.98 -6.32
C GLU A 47 -2.59 0.57 -5.09
N GLU A 48 -1.41 1.13 -4.81
CA GLU A 48 -0.40 0.41 -4.06
C GLU A 48 0.38 1.19 -3.00
N SER A 49 -0.17 2.22 -2.42
CA SER A 49 0.51 2.82 -1.27
C SER A 49 0.22 2.02 0.00
N HIS A 50 1.21 1.27 0.43
CA HIS A 50 1.17 0.39 1.59
C HIS A 50 2.19 0.86 2.62
N ASP A 51 1.87 1.92 3.36
CA ASP A 51 2.75 2.43 4.39
C ASP A 51 2.62 1.62 5.69
N ILE A 52 3.63 0.83 6.00
CA ILE A 52 3.76 0.08 7.25
C ILE A 52 4.11 0.99 8.45
N SER A 53 4.52 2.24 8.21
CA SER A 53 5.03 3.15 9.24
C SER A 53 4.05 3.34 10.40
N GLY A 54 2.76 3.40 10.12
CA GLY A 54 1.73 3.52 11.15
C GLY A 54 1.66 2.33 12.12
N LEU A 55 1.97 1.12 11.65
CA LEU A 55 2.07 -0.05 12.52
C LEU A 55 3.36 -0.03 13.34
N LEU A 56 4.48 0.33 12.74
CA LEU A 56 5.79 0.33 13.39
C LEU A 56 5.89 1.28 14.59
N GLN A 57 5.06 2.31 14.66
CA GLN A 57 5.00 3.23 15.80
C GLN A 57 4.71 2.53 17.14
N GLY A 58 4.03 1.39 17.12
CA GLY A 58 3.77 0.57 18.31
C GLY A 58 4.91 -0.38 18.68
N SER A 59 6.00 -0.41 17.95
CA SER A 59 7.15 -1.27 18.24
C SER A 59 7.85 -0.86 19.54
N ASN A 60 8.30 -1.83 20.31
CA ASN A 60 9.16 -1.59 21.48
C ASN A 60 10.61 -1.25 21.11
N ASP A 61 10.97 -1.34 19.83
CA ASP A 61 12.27 -0.96 19.33
C ASP A 61 12.34 0.55 19.09
N ILE A 62 13.39 1.19 19.59
CA ILE A 62 13.57 2.65 19.59
C ILE A 62 13.66 3.19 18.16
N PHE A 63 14.43 2.51 17.29
CA PHE A 63 14.56 2.95 15.91
C PHE A 63 13.23 2.81 15.17
N MET A 64 12.60 1.61 15.23
CA MET A 64 11.39 1.31 14.49
C MET A 64 10.21 2.20 14.90
N SER A 65 10.00 2.40 16.21
CA SER A 65 8.89 3.24 16.71
C SER A 65 9.07 4.70 16.35
N THR A 66 10.28 5.25 16.46
CA THR A 66 10.54 6.65 16.14
C THR A 66 10.62 6.88 14.63
N ALA A 67 11.33 6.01 13.87
CA ALA A 67 11.41 6.10 12.42
C ALA A 67 10.04 5.96 11.76
N GLY A 68 9.21 5.01 12.20
CA GLY A 68 7.84 4.85 11.72
C GLY A 68 6.99 6.12 11.93
N TYR A 69 7.24 6.86 13.00
CA TYR A 69 6.55 8.13 13.24
C TYR A 69 7.11 9.29 12.40
N THR A 70 8.44 9.43 12.30
CA THR A 70 9.07 10.63 11.75
C THR A 70 9.36 10.52 10.26
N PHE A 71 9.63 9.33 9.74
CA PHE A 71 10.08 9.13 8.36
C PHE A 71 8.97 8.77 7.36
N GLY A 72 7.80 8.33 7.83
CA GLY A 72 6.71 7.89 6.97
C GLY A 72 6.22 8.95 5.98
N THR A 73 6.36 10.22 6.34
CA THR A 73 5.92 11.36 5.50
C THR A 73 6.65 11.47 4.16
N ALA A 74 7.88 10.98 4.07
CA ALA A 74 8.68 10.99 2.85
C ALA A 74 8.83 9.59 2.22
N ARG A 75 7.87 8.69 2.46
CA ARG A 75 7.90 7.31 1.95
C ARG A 75 9.17 6.54 2.30
N PHE A 76 9.75 6.84 3.43
CA PHE A 76 10.90 6.10 3.90
C PHE A 76 10.53 4.63 4.09
N ARG A 77 11.26 3.74 3.41
CA ARG A 77 11.16 2.30 3.56
C ARG A 77 12.30 1.82 4.44
N ILE A 78 11.96 1.07 5.48
CA ILE A 78 12.98 0.51 6.36
C ILE A 78 13.91 -0.38 5.55
N ARG A 79 15.22 -0.09 5.62
CA ARG A 79 16.28 -0.78 4.85
C ARG A 79 16.04 -0.78 3.34
N GLY A 80 15.19 0.11 2.84
CA GLY A 80 14.82 0.19 1.43
C GLY A 80 13.92 -0.93 0.94
N TYR A 81 13.36 -1.77 1.82
CA TYR A 81 12.51 -2.90 1.43
C TYR A 81 11.11 -2.45 1.01
N ASP A 82 10.58 -3.05 -0.04
CA ASP A 82 9.16 -2.95 -0.38
C ASP A 82 8.27 -3.65 0.66
N SER A 83 7.04 -3.19 0.80
CA SER A 83 6.08 -3.68 1.81
C SER A 83 5.74 -5.17 1.67
N GLU A 84 5.94 -5.77 0.51
CA GLU A 84 5.81 -7.21 0.26
C GLU A 84 6.84 -8.07 1.03
N ASN A 85 7.90 -7.43 1.52
CA ASN A 85 8.92 -8.08 2.34
C ASN A 85 8.56 -8.14 3.83
N SER A 86 7.47 -7.49 4.25
CA SER A 86 6.96 -7.47 5.61
C SER A 86 5.68 -8.30 5.71
N SER A 87 5.58 -9.16 6.71
CA SER A 87 4.39 -9.97 6.95
C SER A 87 3.49 -9.29 7.98
N VAL A 88 2.26 -8.96 7.58
CA VAL A 88 1.24 -8.39 8.46
C VAL A 88 0.19 -9.44 8.77
N MET A 89 -0.16 -9.58 10.04
CA MET A 89 -1.10 -10.59 10.50
C MET A 89 -2.16 -9.98 11.43
N ILE A 90 -3.33 -10.61 11.44
CA ILE A 90 -4.38 -10.36 12.43
C ILE A 90 -4.75 -11.70 13.07
N ASN A 91 -4.54 -11.83 14.38
CA ASN A 91 -4.67 -13.10 15.13
C ASN A 91 -3.91 -14.27 14.45
N GLY A 92 -2.70 -14.01 13.97
CA GLY A 92 -1.87 -14.98 13.27
C GLY A 92 -2.22 -15.24 11.81
N ILE A 93 -3.35 -14.75 11.29
CA ILE A 93 -3.73 -14.84 9.88
C ILE A 93 -2.99 -13.78 9.08
N THR A 94 -2.20 -14.18 8.09
CA THR A 94 -1.54 -13.26 7.15
C THR A 94 -2.58 -12.54 6.30
N VAL A 95 -2.51 -11.20 6.27
CA VAL A 95 -3.42 -10.32 5.53
C VAL A 95 -2.77 -9.65 4.32
N ASN A 96 -1.53 -10.03 4.00
CA ASN A 96 -0.91 -9.66 2.73
C ASN A 96 -1.68 -10.26 1.57
N ASP A 97 -1.90 -9.47 0.53
CA ASP A 97 -2.60 -9.89 -0.69
C ASP A 97 -1.75 -10.92 -1.45
N PRO A 98 -2.27 -12.10 -1.78
CA PRO A 98 -1.48 -13.14 -2.45
C PRO A 98 -1.06 -12.82 -3.89
N GLU A 99 -1.74 -11.89 -4.59
CA GLU A 99 -1.37 -11.48 -5.95
C GLU A 99 -0.13 -10.58 -5.96
N THR A 100 0.03 -9.76 -4.89
CA THR A 100 1.03 -8.68 -4.85
C THR A 100 2.02 -8.80 -3.70
N GLY A 101 1.75 -9.64 -2.70
CA GLY A 101 2.55 -9.76 -1.47
C GLY A 101 2.35 -8.61 -0.47
N ARG A 102 1.55 -7.60 -0.76
CA ARG A 102 1.42 -6.36 0.02
C ARG A 102 0.20 -6.37 0.92
N ALA A 103 0.29 -5.73 2.08
CA ALA A 103 -0.84 -5.57 2.98
C ALA A 103 -1.63 -4.29 2.66
N PHE A 104 -2.97 -4.42 2.50
CA PHE A 104 -3.87 -3.28 2.24
C PHE A 104 -4.44 -2.74 3.55
N TYR A 105 -3.78 -1.77 4.17
CA TYR A 105 -4.21 -1.17 5.45
C TYR A 105 -5.57 -0.50 5.40
N SER A 106 -6.05 -0.12 4.21
CA SER A 106 -7.39 0.44 4.01
C SER A 106 -8.50 -0.54 4.39
N THR A 107 -8.27 -1.85 4.35
CA THR A 107 -9.27 -2.88 4.68
C THR A 107 -9.72 -2.87 6.14
N TRP A 108 -8.93 -2.33 7.05
CA TRP A 108 -9.26 -2.08 8.47
C TRP A 108 -9.03 -0.62 8.87
N GLY A 109 -8.89 0.27 7.91
CA GLY A 109 -8.71 1.69 8.14
C GLY A 109 -9.83 2.31 8.98
N GLY A 110 -9.47 3.14 9.96
CA GLY A 110 -10.43 3.76 10.88
C GLY A 110 -10.74 2.94 12.15
N LEU A 111 -10.16 1.75 12.31
CA LEU A 111 -10.31 0.88 13.48
C LEU A 111 -9.11 0.99 14.45
N ASN A 112 -8.46 2.14 14.50
CA ASN A 112 -7.21 2.35 15.26
C ASN A 112 -7.32 1.90 16.73
N ASP A 113 -8.45 2.12 17.40
CA ASP A 113 -8.63 1.73 18.79
C ASP A 113 -8.79 0.20 18.98
N ALA A 114 -9.32 -0.48 17.95
CA ALA A 114 -9.47 -1.93 17.96
C ALA A 114 -8.23 -2.68 17.46
N MET A 115 -7.43 -2.07 16.58
CA MET A 115 -6.26 -2.69 15.92
C MET A 115 -4.91 -2.25 16.50
N ARG A 116 -4.88 -1.69 17.71
CA ARG A 116 -3.66 -1.15 18.32
C ARG A 116 -2.79 -2.17 19.04
N ASN A 117 -3.37 -3.29 19.48
CA ASN A 117 -2.62 -4.32 20.20
C ASN A 117 -1.81 -5.15 19.21
N SER A 118 -0.53 -4.89 19.08
CA SER A 118 0.33 -5.55 18.10
C SER A 118 1.66 -5.99 18.71
N VAL A 119 2.18 -7.09 18.15
CA VAL A 119 3.49 -7.65 18.45
C VAL A 119 4.33 -7.60 17.19
N TYR A 120 5.58 -7.19 17.33
CA TYR A 120 6.51 -6.96 16.24
C TYR A 120 7.73 -7.87 16.36
N SER A 121 8.18 -8.42 15.23
CA SER A 121 9.56 -8.91 15.09
C SER A 121 10.26 -8.13 13.98
N ILE A 122 11.53 -7.81 14.18
CA ILE A 122 12.30 -6.90 13.31
C ILE A 122 13.20 -7.72 12.40
N GLY A 123 13.16 -7.41 11.10
CA GLY A 123 13.97 -8.14 10.12
C GLY A 123 13.68 -9.64 10.21
N ILE A 124 14.74 -10.43 10.44
CA ILE A 124 14.63 -11.89 10.53
C ILE A 124 14.55 -12.43 11.97
N ASP A 125 14.14 -11.60 12.94
CA ASP A 125 13.87 -12.06 14.31
C ASP A 125 12.89 -13.23 14.36
N PRO A 126 12.91 -14.04 15.43
CA PRO A 126 11.90 -15.06 15.66
C PRO A 126 10.50 -14.44 15.66
N SER A 127 9.54 -15.17 15.09
CA SER A 127 8.14 -14.78 15.09
C SER A 127 7.28 -15.93 15.60
N GLU A 128 6.27 -15.59 16.42
CA GLU A 128 5.40 -16.59 17.02
C GLU A 128 4.49 -17.28 15.99
N PHE A 129 4.06 -16.59 14.92
CA PHE A 129 2.96 -17.07 14.08
C PHE A 129 3.37 -17.50 12.67
N VAL A 130 4.51 -17.05 12.19
CA VAL A 130 5.01 -17.34 10.83
C VAL A 130 6.53 -17.37 10.84
N PHE A 131 7.14 -17.95 9.81
CA PHE A 131 8.59 -17.83 9.59
C PHE A 131 9.01 -16.36 9.39
N GLY A 132 8.17 -15.55 8.68
CA GLY A 132 8.41 -14.15 8.41
C GLY A 132 9.39 -13.87 7.26
N GLY A 133 9.28 -12.68 6.68
CA GLY A 133 10.17 -12.15 5.64
C GLY A 133 11.27 -11.25 6.22
N ILE A 134 12.09 -10.67 5.34
CA ILE A 134 13.23 -9.81 5.72
C ILE A 134 12.83 -8.45 6.31
N GLY A 135 11.62 -7.98 6.02
CA GLY A 135 11.06 -6.73 6.58
C GLY A 135 10.43 -6.89 7.97
N GLY A 136 10.50 -8.10 8.54
CA GLY A 136 9.91 -8.41 9.85
C GLY A 136 8.44 -8.81 9.78
N THR A 137 7.86 -8.98 10.97
CA THR A 137 6.46 -9.37 11.11
C THR A 137 5.72 -8.44 12.06
N THR A 138 4.45 -8.21 11.78
CA THR A 138 3.54 -7.50 12.69
C THR A 138 2.30 -8.35 12.87
N ASN A 139 1.98 -8.75 14.10
CA ASN A 139 0.73 -9.43 14.42
C ASN A 139 -0.17 -8.52 15.26
N ILE A 140 -1.34 -8.19 14.72
CA ILE A 140 -2.38 -7.43 15.42
C ILE A 140 -3.27 -8.42 16.16
N THR A 141 -3.39 -8.25 17.47
CA THR A 141 -4.25 -9.08 18.29
C THR A 141 -5.60 -8.41 18.51
N THR A 142 -6.66 -9.10 18.08
CA THR A 142 -8.04 -8.64 18.23
C THR A 142 -8.84 -9.48 19.22
N ARG A 143 -8.15 -10.18 20.13
CA ARG A 143 -8.72 -11.01 21.18
C ARG A 143 -9.46 -10.14 22.20
N SER A 144 -10.79 -10.33 22.35
CA SER A 144 -11.63 -9.40 23.10
C SER A 144 -11.32 -9.37 24.61
N SER A 145 -10.81 -10.45 25.19
CA SER A 145 -10.37 -10.50 26.60
C SER A 145 -9.14 -9.64 26.91
N GLN A 146 -8.39 -9.24 25.89
CA GLN A 146 -7.20 -8.40 26.07
C GLN A 146 -7.51 -6.91 26.09
N TYR A 147 -8.75 -6.51 25.76
CA TYR A 147 -9.16 -5.13 25.89
C TYR A 147 -9.60 -4.83 27.30
N ARG A 148 -9.14 -3.71 27.85
CA ARG A 148 -9.61 -3.22 29.14
C ARG A 148 -11.09 -2.84 29.06
N PRO A 149 -11.87 -3.02 30.13
CA PRO A 149 -13.23 -2.49 30.20
C PRO A 149 -13.20 -0.97 29.97
N GLN A 150 -13.88 -0.50 28.96
CA GLN A 150 -13.95 0.94 28.63
C GLN A 150 -15.06 1.23 27.64
N THR A 151 -15.56 2.44 27.69
CA THR A 151 -16.30 3.08 26.61
C THR A 151 -15.59 4.35 26.22
N ARG A 152 -15.35 4.55 24.94
CA ARG A 152 -14.64 5.73 24.45
C ARG A 152 -15.30 6.25 23.19
N VAL A 153 -15.43 7.58 23.12
CA VAL A 153 -15.83 8.31 21.92
C VAL A 153 -14.71 9.26 21.56
N THR A 154 -14.33 9.27 20.30
CA THR A 154 -13.25 10.11 19.79
C THR A 154 -13.71 10.89 18.58
N TYR A 155 -13.54 12.22 18.62
CA TYR A 155 -13.69 13.07 17.44
C TYR A 155 -12.33 13.61 17.02
N SER A 156 -12.06 13.59 15.71
CA SER A 156 -10.82 14.17 15.18
C SER A 156 -11.11 15.09 14.00
N ALA A 157 -10.36 16.17 13.93
CA ALA A 157 -10.37 17.11 12.81
C ALA A 157 -8.96 17.21 12.20
N ALA A 158 -8.89 17.27 10.87
CA ALA A 158 -7.63 17.36 10.13
C ALA A 158 -7.83 18.17 8.84
N ASN A 159 -6.74 18.63 8.22
CA ASN A 159 -6.72 19.19 6.87
C ASN A 159 -5.95 18.26 5.91
N ARG A 160 -6.32 16.98 5.88
CA ARG A 160 -5.67 15.93 5.07
C ARG A 160 -6.66 15.34 4.08
N SER A 161 -6.50 14.07 3.69
CA SER A 161 -7.46 13.36 2.81
C SER A 161 -8.88 13.38 3.36
N TYR A 162 -9.05 13.23 4.68
CA TYR A 162 -10.32 13.47 5.35
C TYR A 162 -10.21 14.64 6.34
N ARG A 163 -11.32 15.35 6.53
CA ARG A 163 -11.38 16.49 7.46
C ARG A 163 -11.93 16.11 8.82
N ASN A 164 -12.79 15.13 8.88
CA ASN A 164 -13.49 14.76 10.09
C ASN A 164 -13.44 13.24 10.30
N ARG A 165 -13.30 12.84 11.57
CA ARG A 165 -13.42 11.44 12.00
C ARG A 165 -14.18 11.36 13.31
N LEU A 166 -15.19 10.50 13.36
CA LEU A 166 -15.87 10.11 14.59
C LEU A 166 -15.59 8.62 14.83
N MET A 167 -15.19 8.27 16.04
CA MET A 167 -14.85 6.90 16.40
C MET A 167 -15.49 6.54 17.74
N PHE A 168 -15.92 5.29 17.87
CA PHE A 168 -16.49 4.72 19.09
C PHE A 168 -15.86 3.35 19.34
N ILE A 169 -15.57 3.05 20.59
CA ILE A 169 -15.23 1.70 21.05
C ILE A 169 -15.85 1.44 22.41
N HIS A 170 -16.41 0.23 22.58
CA HIS A 170 -16.85 -0.29 23.84
C HIS A 170 -16.27 -1.69 24.06
N SER A 171 -15.71 -1.95 25.23
CA SER A 171 -15.24 -3.27 25.65
C SER A 171 -15.72 -3.57 27.05
N THR A 172 -16.27 -4.77 27.24
CA THR A 172 -16.71 -5.26 28.57
C THR A 172 -15.53 -5.73 29.44
N GLY A 173 -14.35 -6.01 28.80
CA GLY A 173 -13.36 -6.88 29.40
C GLY A 173 -13.90 -8.29 29.62
N MET A 174 -13.23 -9.11 30.42
CA MET A 174 -13.70 -10.45 30.78
C MET A 174 -14.79 -10.36 31.89
N VAL A 175 -15.99 -10.85 31.59
CA VAL A 175 -17.14 -10.90 32.50
C VAL A 175 -17.27 -12.31 33.02
N ASP A 176 -17.39 -12.46 34.36
CA ASP A 176 -17.50 -13.72 35.08
C ASP A 176 -16.42 -14.76 34.71
N ASP A 177 -15.25 -14.27 34.29
CA ASP A 177 -14.15 -15.08 33.76
C ASP A 177 -14.56 -16.04 32.63
N LYS A 178 -15.64 -15.70 31.87
CA LYS A 178 -16.22 -16.54 30.83
C LYS A 178 -16.42 -15.87 29.50
N TRP A 179 -16.78 -14.58 29.48
CA TRP A 179 -17.15 -13.87 28.27
C TRP A 179 -16.48 -12.51 28.18
N SER A 180 -16.11 -12.13 26.99
CA SER A 180 -15.74 -10.76 26.69
C SER A 180 -16.33 -10.33 25.34
N LEU A 181 -16.62 -9.04 25.23
CA LEU A 181 -17.14 -8.42 24.02
C LEU A 181 -16.44 -7.09 23.79
N THR A 182 -16.01 -6.85 22.57
CA THR A 182 -15.52 -5.54 22.12
C THR A 182 -16.19 -5.17 20.81
N VAL A 183 -16.77 -3.97 20.75
CA VAL A 183 -17.36 -3.40 19.54
C VAL A 183 -16.73 -2.05 19.26
N SER A 184 -16.51 -1.75 17.99
CA SER A 184 -15.98 -0.46 17.56
C SER A 184 -16.54 -0.06 16.20
N GLY A 185 -16.64 1.22 15.97
CA GLY A 185 -17.06 1.76 14.68
C GLY A 185 -16.49 3.14 14.46
N SER A 186 -16.35 3.52 13.20
CA SER A 186 -15.92 4.87 12.83
C SER A 186 -16.55 5.38 11.54
N LYS A 187 -16.57 6.70 11.41
CA LYS A 187 -16.85 7.43 10.17
C LYS A 187 -15.73 8.42 9.93
N ARG A 188 -15.19 8.44 8.71
CA ARG A 188 -14.22 9.44 8.23
C ARG A 188 -14.78 10.08 6.98
N TRP A 189 -14.76 11.43 6.90
CA TRP A 189 -15.32 12.12 5.74
C TRP A 189 -14.68 13.47 5.45
N ALA A 190 -14.71 13.84 4.18
CA ALA A 190 -14.42 15.16 3.67
C ALA A 190 -15.21 15.35 2.35
N GLN A 191 -15.83 16.48 2.15
CA GLN A 191 -16.36 16.87 0.84
C GLN A 191 -15.23 17.27 -0.09
N GLN A 192 -14.16 17.86 0.46
CA GLN A 192 -12.92 18.18 -0.22
C GLN A 192 -11.75 17.86 0.72
N GLY A 193 -10.79 17.05 0.24
CA GLY A 193 -9.54 16.74 0.94
C GLY A 193 -8.53 17.90 0.90
N TYR A 194 -7.27 17.59 1.11
CA TYR A 194 -6.16 18.54 0.98
C TYR A 194 -5.96 18.98 -0.48
N VAL A 195 -6.07 18.05 -1.40
CA VAL A 195 -5.96 18.28 -2.84
C VAL A 195 -7.35 18.57 -3.42
N GLU A 196 -7.44 19.55 -4.29
CA GLU A 196 -8.69 19.92 -4.96
C GLU A 196 -9.26 18.77 -5.80
N GLY A 197 -10.60 18.72 -5.89
CA GLY A 197 -11.32 17.68 -6.60
C GLY A 197 -11.26 16.30 -5.94
N THR A 198 -10.70 16.18 -4.73
CA THR A 198 -10.73 14.94 -3.95
C THR A 198 -11.83 14.99 -2.89
N PHE A 199 -12.43 13.83 -2.61
CA PHE A 199 -13.35 13.64 -1.49
C PHE A 199 -13.03 12.35 -0.76
N TYR A 200 -13.55 12.18 0.45
CA TYR A 200 -13.35 11.00 1.25
C TYR A 200 -14.63 10.63 2.02
N ASP A 201 -15.08 9.41 1.89
CA ASP A 201 -16.20 8.85 2.64
C ASP A 201 -15.93 7.39 3.00
N ALA A 202 -15.68 7.13 4.29
CA ALA A 202 -15.38 5.79 4.77
C ALA A 202 -16.04 5.53 6.12
N TYR A 203 -16.52 4.32 6.27
CA TYR A 203 -16.98 3.76 7.52
C TYR A 203 -16.04 2.64 7.96
N ALA A 204 -16.12 2.25 9.22
CA ALA A 204 -15.50 1.03 9.67
C ALA A 204 -16.32 0.43 10.81
N TYR A 205 -16.33 -0.89 10.88
CA TYR A 205 -17.00 -1.65 11.91
C TYR A 205 -16.12 -2.80 12.39
N PHE A 206 -16.24 -3.11 13.69
CA PHE A 206 -15.47 -4.14 14.35
C PHE A 206 -16.32 -4.78 15.46
N LEU A 207 -16.30 -6.08 15.51
CA LEU A 207 -16.86 -6.88 16.59
C LEU A 207 -15.87 -7.99 16.94
N SER A 208 -15.52 -8.13 18.21
CA SER A 208 -14.79 -9.28 18.71
C SER A 208 -15.47 -9.81 19.99
N THR A 209 -15.64 -11.10 20.07
CA THR A 209 -16.18 -11.77 21.26
C THR A 209 -15.35 -13.00 21.57
N GLU A 210 -15.13 -13.26 22.84
CA GLU A 210 -14.43 -14.44 23.30
C GLU A 210 -15.27 -15.19 24.33
N ARG A 211 -15.24 -16.51 24.22
CA ARG A 211 -15.75 -17.42 25.22
C ARG A 211 -14.66 -18.33 25.76
N LYS A 212 -14.42 -18.28 27.05
CA LYS A 212 -13.61 -19.20 27.79
C LYS A 212 -14.51 -20.37 28.24
N PHE A 213 -14.25 -21.57 27.74
CA PHE A 213 -15.03 -22.77 28.10
C PHE A 213 -14.52 -23.42 29.38
N ASN A 214 -13.23 -23.39 29.60
CA ASN A 214 -12.52 -23.82 30.79
C ASN A 214 -11.15 -23.14 30.83
N GLU A 215 -10.29 -23.48 31.82
CA GLU A 215 -8.95 -22.91 31.96
C GLU A 215 -8.04 -23.17 30.76
N ASN A 216 -8.30 -24.22 29.98
CA ASN A 216 -7.45 -24.70 28.91
C ASN A 216 -7.93 -24.26 27.53
N HIS A 217 -9.21 -23.91 27.34
CA HIS A 217 -9.78 -23.67 26.03
C HIS A 217 -10.63 -22.41 25.97
N SER A 218 -10.29 -21.50 25.05
CA SER A 218 -11.13 -20.38 24.67
C SER A 218 -11.25 -20.24 23.16
N PHE A 219 -12.35 -19.65 22.71
CA PHE A 219 -12.58 -19.30 21.31
C PHE A 219 -12.88 -17.81 21.21
N ASN A 220 -12.20 -17.15 20.29
CA ASN A 220 -12.44 -15.75 19.94
C ASN A 220 -12.96 -15.66 18.51
N PHE A 221 -14.06 -14.96 18.31
CA PHE A 221 -14.60 -14.64 16.99
C PHE A 221 -14.46 -13.14 16.75
N THR A 222 -13.88 -12.77 15.64
CA THR A 222 -13.70 -11.38 15.23
C THR A 222 -14.26 -11.17 13.82
N VAL A 223 -14.99 -10.09 13.61
CA VAL A 223 -15.41 -9.62 12.29
C VAL A 223 -15.17 -8.13 12.18
N PHE A 224 -14.66 -7.69 11.04
CA PHE A 224 -14.41 -6.29 10.75
C PHE A 224 -14.47 -6.00 9.25
N GLY A 225 -14.63 -4.72 8.92
CA GLY A 225 -14.54 -4.20 7.57
C GLY A 225 -14.52 -2.68 7.56
N SER A 226 -14.01 -2.13 6.46
CA SER A 226 -13.88 -0.68 6.28
C SER A 226 -14.33 -0.28 4.86
N PRO A 227 -15.67 -0.20 4.59
CA PRO A 227 -16.15 0.32 3.32
C PRO A 227 -15.68 1.76 3.10
N MET A 228 -15.08 2.01 1.94
CA MET A 228 -14.47 3.28 1.59
C MET A 228 -14.80 3.68 0.16
N LYS A 229 -15.16 4.96 -0.03
CA LYS A 229 -15.22 5.63 -1.32
C LYS A 229 -14.41 6.92 -1.24
N SER A 230 -13.42 7.09 -2.11
CA SER A 230 -12.57 8.28 -2.10
C SER A 230 -12.11 8.64 -3.50
N ALA A 231 -12.07 9.94 -3.80
CA ALA A 231 -11.51 10.44 -5.03
C ALA A 231 -9.99 10.59 -4.90
N ARG A 232 -9.30 10.35 -6.01
CA ARG A 232 -7.84 10.38 -6.09
C ARG A 232 -7.31 11.68 -6.69
N SER A 233 -6.16 12.12 -6.22
CA SER A 233 -5.33 13.08 -6.94
C SER A 233 -4.57 12.39 -8.08
N GLY A 234 -4.19 13.17 -9.10
CA GLY A 234 -3.25 12.76 -10.13
C GLY A 234 -1.84 13.21 -9.81
N ILE A 235 -0.86 12.61 -10.48
CA ILE A 235 0.53 13.03 -10.49
C ILE A 235 0.80 13.67 -11.86
N ALA A 236 1.28 14.92 -11.87
CA ALA A 236 1.53 15.67 -13.10
C ALA A 236 3.02 15.88 -13.35
N VAL A 237 3.33 16.46 -14.50
CA VAL A 237 4.67 16.96 -14.85
C VAL A 237 4.92 18.31 -14.19
N GLN A 238 6.19 18.69 -14.04
CA GLN A 238 6.55 19.96 -13.40
C GLN A 238 5.94 21.18 -14.07
N GLU A 239 5.90 21.22 -15.39
CA GLU A 239 5.26 22.27 -16.17
C GLU A 239 3.81 22.55 -15.74
N ALA A 240 3.02 21.52 -15.48
CA ALA A 240 1.63 21.68 -15.03
C ALA A 240 1.53 22.32 -13.64
N TYR A 241 2.46 21.99 -12.74
CA TYR A 241 2.55 22.63 -11.43
C TYR A 241 2.97 24.09 -11.52
N ASP A 242 3.94 24.41 -12.36
CA ASP A 242 4.43 25.79 -12.56
C ASP A 242 3.37 26.68 -13.21
N LEU A 243 2.68 26.17 -14.24
CA LEU A 243 1.58 26.88 -14.90
C LEU A 243 0.41 27.19 -13.98
N THR A 244 0.18 26.34 -12.97
CA THR A 244 -0.93 26.51 -12.01
C THR A 244 -0.51 27.17 -10.71
N ASP A 245 0.77 27.41 -10.50
CA ASP A 245 1.37 27.83 -9.21
C ASP A 245 0.91 26.92 -8.05
N ASN A 246 0.69 25.63 -8.34
CA ASN A 246 0.14 24.71 -7.38
C ASN A 246 0.82 23.33 -7.49
N PRO A 247 1.70 22.92 -6.55
CA PRO A 247 2.36 21.61 -6.56
C PRO A 247 1.41 20.44 -6.29
N TYR A 248 0.13 20.71 -6.09
CA TYR A 248 -0.95 19.73 -5.87
C TYR A 248 -2.00 19.78 -6.98
N TYR A 249 -1.66 20.31 -8.16
CA TYR A 249 -2.55 20.28 -9.29
C TYR A 249 -3.04 18.84 -9.57
N ASN A 250 -4.35 18.71 -9.79
CA ASN A 250 -5.01 17.42 -9.96
C ASN A 250 -5.76 17.37 -11.30
N PRO A 251 -5.28 16.61 -12.31
CA PRO A 251 -5.95 16.52 -13.61
C PRO A 251 -7.18 15.61 -13.64
N ASN A 252 -7.53 14.94 -12.53
CA ASN A 252 -8.53 13.89 -12.51
C ASN A 252 -9.98 14.38 -12.30
N TRP A 253 -10.20 15.66 -12.15
CA TRP A 253 -11.50 16.20 -11.83
C TRP A 253 -11.90 17.40 -12.71
N GLY A 254 -13.17 17.75 -12.68
CA GLY A 254 -13.74 18.93 -13.30
C GLY A 254 -15.18 19.15 -12.81
N TYR A 255 -15.82 20.19 -13.34
CA TYR A 255 -17.22 20.48 -13.01
C TYR A 255 -18.16 19.75 -13.96
N GLN A 256 -19.22 19.17 -13.39
CA GLN A 256 -20.38 18.64 -14.09
C GLN A 256 -21.63 19.28 -13.50
N ASN A 257 -22.37 20.04 -14.30
CA ASN A 257 -23.54 20.80 -13.83
C ASN A 257 -23.24 21.67 -12.59
N GLY A 258 -22.02 22.23 -12.51
CA GLY A 258 -21.56 23.07 -11.39
C GLY A 258 -21.10 22.30 -10.14
N GLU A 259 -21.16 20.97 -10.15
CA GLU A 259 -20.67 20.13 -9.05
C GLU A 259 -19.32 19.49 -9.39
N VAL A 260 -18.45 19.33 -8.38
CA VAL A 260 -17.15 18.68 -8.51
C VAL A 260 -17.32 17.19 -8.78
N ARG A 261 -16.77 16.72 -9.89
CA ARG A 261 -16.73 15.29 -10.25
C ARG A 261 -15.31 14.87 -10.56
N ASN A 262 -14.86 13.77 -9.92
CA ASN A 262 -13.57 13.17 -10.15
C ASN A 262 -13.72 11.85 -10.93
N ALA A 263 -12.87 11.63 -11.92
CA ALA A 263 -12.89 10.42 -12.77
C ALA A 263 -12.21 9.21 -12.10
N ARG A 264 -11.36 9.46 -11.10
CA ARG A 264 -10.59 8.44 -10.39
C ARG A 264 -11.11 8.27 -8.97
N VAL A 265 -11.98 7.30 -8.77
CA VAL A 265 -12.63 7.04 -7.48
C VAL A 265 -12.35 5.62 -7.04
N ASN A 266 -11.77 5.48 -5.86
CA ASN A 266 -11.63 4.21 -5.16
C ASN A 266 -12.95 3.81 -4.51
N ASN A 267 -13.30 2.53 -4.59
CA ASN A 267 -14.51 1.96 -4.00
C ASN A 267 -14.19 0.55 -3.48
N TYR A 268 -13.89 0.44 -2.17
CA TYR A 268 -13.41 -0.79 -1.54
C TYR A 268 -14.30 -1.19 -0.37
N HIS A 269 -14.58 -2.49 -0.29
CA HIS A 269 -15.13 -3.13 0.92
C HIS A 269 -14.74 -4.60 0.92
N LYS A 270 -13.72 -4.94 1.70
CA LYS A 270 -13.18 -6.30 1.84
C LYS A 270 -13.25 -6.75 3.31
N PRO A 271 -14.44 -7.15 3.81
CA PRO A 271 -14.60 -7.63 5.18
C PRO A 271 -13.86 -8.95 5.43
N MET A 272 -13.50 -9.17 6.70
CA MET A 272 -12.86 -10.39 7.18
C MET A 272 -13.53 -10.90 8.45
N MET A 273 -13.66 -12.21 8.54
CA MET A 273 -14.11 -12.96 9.71
C MET A 273 -13.01 -13.91 10.16
N ILE A 274 -12.70 -13.93 11.44
CA ILE A 274 -11.65 -14.79 12.01
C ILE A 274 -12.20 -15.51 13.22
N LEU A 275 -12.08 -16.83 13.25
CA LEU A 275 -12.33 -17.67 14.43
C LEU A 275 -10.99 -18.19 14.92
N THR A 276 -10.65 -17.89 16.17
CA THR A 276 -9.40 -18.33 16.80
C THR A 276 -9.68 -19.20 18.01
N HIS A 277 -9.10 -20.37 18.05
CA HIS A 277 -9.03 -21.23 19.23
C HIS A 277 -7.69 -21.02 19.93
N PHE A 278 -7.73 -20.82 21.24
CA PHE A 278 -6.57 -20.82 22.12
C PHE A 278 -6.67 -22.03 23.05
N GLY A 279 -5.65 -22.86 23.04
CA GLY A 279 -5.55 -24.05 23.87
C GLY A 279 -4.28 -24.03 24.72
N ASN A 280 -4.40 -24.29 26.01
CA ASN A 280 -3.29 -24.46 26.94
C ASN A 280 -3.30 -25.91 27.44
N PHE A 281 -2.20 -26.63 27.28
CA PHE A 281 -2.06 -28.01 27.68
C PHE A 281 -0.94 -28.12 28.74
N GLY A 282 -1.34 -27.95 30.00
CA GLY A 282 -0.42 -27.71 31.10
C GLY A 282 0.22 -26.32 31.02
N ASP A 283 1.31 -26.12 31.75
CA ASP A 283 2.01 -24.83 31.82
C ASP A 283 2.96 -24.60 30.63
N ASP A 284 3.35 -25.66 29.95
CA ASP A 284 4.44 -25.65 28.98
C ASP A 284 3.99 -25.64 27.51
N THR A 285 2.73 -25.99 27.22
CA THR A 285 2.27 -26.17 25.84
C THR A 285 1.08 -25.28 25.52
N ARG A 286 1.19 -24.51 24.43
CA ARG A 286 0.13 -23.64 23.93
C ARG A 286 -0.13 -23.93 22.45
N ILE A 287 -1.39 -23.91 22.06
CA ILE A 287 -1.81 -23.97 20.65
C ILE A 287 -2.68 -22.77 20.35
N SER A 288 -2.42 -22.10 19.25
CA SER A 288 -3.30 -21.08 18.67
C SER A 288 -3.66 -21.50 17.25
N THR A 289 -4.95 -21.68 16.98
CA THR A 289 -5.45 -22.05 15.65
C THR A 289 -6.49 -21.05 15.21
N SER A 290 -6.22 -20.34 14.11
CA SER A 290 -7.10 -19.37 13.50
C SER A 290 -7.57 -19.84 12.12
N LEU A 291 -8.87 -19.67 11.85
CA LEU A 291 -9.49 -19.86 10.56
C LEU A 291 -10.14 -18.53 10.13
N ALA A 292 -9.83 -18.04 8.95
CA ALA A 292 -10.38 -16.80 8.45
C ALA A 292 -11.04 -16.97 7.08
N TYR A 293 -12.06 -16.16 6.85
CA TYR A 293 -12.67 -15.96 5.55
C TYR A 293 -12.75 -14.46 5.25
N SER A 294 -12.17 -14.02 4.14
CA SER A 294 -12.31 -12.66 3.63
C SER A 294 -12.92 -12.68 2.23
N PHE A 295 -13.69 -11.66 1.92
CA PHE A 295 -14.35 -11.53 0.62
C PHE A 295 -14.68 -10.06 0.37
N GLY A 296 -15.04 -9.71 -0.84
CA GLY A 296 -15.60 -8.40 -1.10
C GLY A 296 -15.11 -7.78 -2.39
N ARG A 297 -15.54 -6.53 -2.57
CA ARG A 297 -15.19 -5.75 -3.75
C ARG A 297 -14.00 -4.85 -3.51
N GLY A 298 -13.19 -4.74 -4.55
CA GLY A 298 -12.23 -3.67 -4.73
C GLY A 298 -12.41 -3.08 -6.12
N GLY A 299 -12.34 -1.77 -6.25
CA GLY A 299 -12.44 -1.16 -7.56
C GLY A 299 -11.95 0.26 -7.58
N ASN A 300 -11.51 0.70 -8.76
CA ASN A 300 -11.19 2.08 -9.03
C ASN A 300 -11.70 2.48 -10.40
N THR A 301 -12.30 3.67 -10.48
CA THR A 301 -12.80 4.21 -11.74
C THR A 301 -11.70 4.85 -12.57
N ALA A 302 -11.88 4.89 -13.88
CA ALA A 302 -11.02 5.58 -14.83
C ALA A 302 -11.82 6.05 -16.04
N LEU A 303 -11.40 7.15 -16.64
CA LEU A 303 -11.84 7.51 -17.97
C LEU A 303 -11.27 6.54 -19.01
N ASN A 304 -12.12 6.14 -19.95
CA ASN A 304 -11.73 5.44 -21.17
C ASN A 304 -12.43 6.10 -22.37
N TRP A 305 -11.80 6.02 -23.53
CA TRP A 305 -12.33 6.67 -24.72
C TRP A 305 -12.02 5.86 -25.98
N TYR A 306 -12.86 6.05 -27.00
CA TYR A 306 -12.78 5.34 -28.26
C TYR A 306 -12.93 6.34 -29.41
N ASP A 307 -11.99 6.31 -30.35
CA ASP A 307 -11.97 7.20 -31.52
C ASP A 307 -12.31 8.66 -31.18
N ALA A 308 -11.64 9.17 -30.15
CA ALA A 308 -11.84 10.51 -29.60
C ALA A 308 -10.52 11.08 -29.07
N PRO A 309 -10.40 12.42 -28.97
CA PRO A 309 -9.25 13.06 -28.36
C PRO A 309 -9.02 12.61 -26.90
N ASP A 310 -7.76 12.64 -26.47
CA ASP A 310 -7.43 12.32 -25.05
C ASP A 310 -8.17 13.28 -24.12
N PRO A 311 -8.97 12.79 -23.17
CA PRO A 311 -9.77 13.65 -22.29
C PRO A 311 -8.97 14.32 -21.17
N ARG A 312 -7.71 13.93 -20.96
CA ARG A 312 -6.91 14.43 -19.84
C ARG A 312 -6.35 15.81 -20.14
N PRO A 313 -6.56 16.79 -19.27
CA PRO A 313 -6.04 18.14 -19.51
C PRO A 313 -4.51 18.21 -19.53
N ASP A 314 -3.81 17.34 -18.77
CA ASP A 314 -2.35 17.22 -18.71
C ASP A 314 -1.75 16.30 -19.81
N TYR A 315 -2.51 15.99 -20.86
CA TYR A 315 -1.97 15.27 -22.00
C TYR A 315 -0.91 16.14 -22.70
N TYR A 316 0.27 15.58 -22.98
CA TYR A 316 1.44 16.34 -23.43
C TYR A 316 1.19 17.30 -24.60
N ARG A 317 0.25 16.98 -25.54
CA ARG A 317 -0.12 17.85 -26.65
C ARG A 317 -0.99 19.06 -26.28
N TYR A 318 -1.49 19.11 -25.04
CA TYR A 318 -2.27 20.24 -24.52
C TYR A 318 -1.43 21.15 -23.61
N LEU A 319 -0.15 20.81 -23.42
CA LEU A 319 0.80 21.61 -22.69
C LEU A 319 1.52 22.60 -23.62
N PRO A 320 1.87 23.80 -23.15
CA PRO A 320 2.65 24.77 -23.91
C PRO A 320 3.95 24.22 -24.49
N SER A 321 4.72 23.47 -23.70
CA SER A 321 6.01 22.88 -24.07
C SER A 321 5.97 22.08 -25.38
N TYR A 322 4.83 21.48 -25.74
CA TYR A 322 4.68 20.75 -27.01
C TYR A 322 4.86 21.63 -28.24
N TYR A 323 4.60 22.94 -28.11
CA TYR A 323 4.70 23.93 -29.20
C TYR A 323 5.93 24.84 -29.07
N GLU A 324 6.75 24.64 -28.06
CA GLU A 324 7.96 25.43 -27.83
C GLU A 324 8.94 25.33 -29.00
N GLY A 325 9.33 26.48 -29.56
CA GLY A 325 10.21 26.56 -30.74
C GLY A 325 9.56 26.20 -32.09
N GLU A 326 8.33 25.63 -32.09
CA GLU A 326 7.60 25.26 -33.31
C GLU A 326 6.48 26.26 -33.67
N ASP A 327 5.65 26.66 -32.69
CA ASP A 327 4.52 27.56 -32.84
C ASP A 327 4.39 28.49 -31.62
N GLU A 328 5.04 29.63 -31.68
CA GLU A 328 5.05 30.63 -30.60
C GLU A 328 3.64 31.17 -30.29
N TYR A 329 2.74 31.27 -31.28
CA TYR A 329 1.36 31.68 -31.02
C TYR A 329 0.62 30.65 -30.13
N GLN A 330 0.71 29.38 -30.46
CA GLN A 330 0.08 28.30 -29.66
C GLN A 330 0.72 28.19 -28.28
N PHE A 331 2.04 28.27 -28.18
CA PHE A 331 2.76 28.30 -26.92
C PHE A 331 2.22 29.38 -25.99
N ASN A 332 2.18 30.64 -26.46
CA ASN A 332 1.71 31.77 -25.64
C ASN A 332 0.21 31.68 -25.34
N ARG A 333 -0.61 31.22 -26.27
CA ARG A 333 -2.04 31.00 -26.07
C ARG A 333 -2.32 29.96 -25.02
N LEU A 334 -1.66 28.81 -25.10
CA LEU A 334 -1.84 27.71 -24.13
C LEU A 334 -1.33 28.09 -22.74
N THR A 335 -0.17 28.74 -22.67
CA THR A 335 0.35 29.29 -21.41
C THR A 335 -0.68 30.20 -20.75
N THR A 336 -1.27 31.12 -21.51
CA THR A 336 -2.31 32.03 -20.98
C THR A 336 -3.56 31.28 -20.52
N LEU A 337 -4.00 30.27 -21.26
CA LEU A 337 -5.16 29.45 -20.90
C LEU A 337 -4.90 28.64 -19.63
N TRP A 338 -3.74 28.00 -19.52
CA TRP A 338 -3.35 27.23 -18.34
C TRP A 338 -3.26 28.09 -17.09
N GLN A 339 -2.70 29.28 -17.18
CA GLN A 339 -2.52 30.21 -16.05
C GLN A 339 -3.84 30.83 -15.59
N ASN A 340 -4.72 31.23 -16.55
CA ASN A 340 -5.84 32.10 -16.23
C ASN A 340 -7.22 31.46 -16.38
N ASN A 341 -7.32 30.24 -16.90
CA ASN A 341 -8.62 29.58 -17.10
C ASN A 341 -8.62 28.22 -16.38
N GLU A 342 -9.31 28.16 -15.23
CA GLU A 342 -9.43 26.94 -14.44
C GLU A 342 -10.13 25.80 -15.21
N GLU A 343 -11.18 26.09 -15.95
CA GLU A 343 -11.93 25.09 -16.72
C GLU A 343 -11.07 24.43 -17.80
N TYR A 344 -10.09 25.15 -18.36
CA TYR A 344 -9.19 24.60 -19.39
C TYR A 344 -8.27 23.50 -18.85
N ARG A 345 -7.85 23.58 -17.60
CA ARG A 345 -6.97 22.64 -16.93
C ARG A 345 -7.67 21.55 -16.14
N GLN A 346 -8.98 21.39 -16.39
CA GLN A 346 -9.82 20.38 -15.73
C GLN A 346 -10.50 19.47 -16.76
N LEU A 347 -11.07 18.34 -16.29
CA LEU A 347 -11.87 17.46 -17.13
C LEU A 347 -13.13 18.18 -17.60
N ASN A 348 -13.35 18.22 -18.89
CA ASN A 348 -14.54 18.83 -19.48
C ASN A 348 -15.67 17.79 -19.62
N TRP A 349 -16.40 17.57 -18.51
CA TRP A 349 -17.50 16.61 -18.46
C TRP A 349 -18.61 16.92 -19.48
N ASP A 350 -18.96 18.18 -19.66
CA ASP A 350 -20.02 18.61 -20.61
C ASP A 350 -19.64 18.26 -22.06
N HIS A 351 -18.36 18.37 -22.41
CA HIS A 351 -17.86 17.93 -23.70
C HIS A 351 -18.02 16.41 -23.88
N PHE A 352 -17.76 15.60 -22.87
CA PHE A 352 -17.88 14.15 -22.96
C PHE A 352 -19.34 13.74 -23.19
N TYR A 353 -20.27 14.33 -22.46
CA TYR A 353 -21.71 14.14 -22.69
C TYR A 353 -22.15 14.59 -24.07
N PHE A 354 -21.71 15.79 -24.50
CA PHE A 354 -22.00 16.32 -25.84
C PHE A 354 -21.49 15.37 -26.94
N ALA A 355 -20.25 14.93 -26.86
CA ALA A 355 -19.64 14.02 -27.83
C ALA A 355 -20.43 12.71 -27.94
N ASN A 356 -20.83 12.12 -26.81
CA ASN A 356 -21.59 10.88 -26.76
C ASN A 356 -23.01 11.02 -27.34
N THR A 357 -23.75 12.07 -26.94
CA THR A 357 -25.12 12.28 -27.37
C THR A 357 -25.27 12.67 -28.84
N LYS A 358 -24.18 13.08 -29.50
CA LYS A 358 -24.15 13.41 -30.93
C LYS A 358 -23.61 12.29 -31.82
N ASN A 359 -23.11 11.20 -31.23
CA ASN A 359 -22.50 10.10 -31.97
C ASN A 359 -23.52 9.02 -32.33
N LEU A 360 -24.43 9.32 -33.24
CA LEU A 360 -25.40 8.36 -33.75
C LEU A 360 -24.68 7.27 -34.55
N TYR A 361 -24.88 6.00 -34.16
CA TYR A 361 -24.21 4.85 -34.75
C TYR A 361 -25.19 3.66 -34.82
N THR A 362 -25.04 2.84 -35.88
CA THR A 362 -25.78 1.59 -36.00
C THR A 362 -24.79 0.44 -35.85
N SER A 363 -25.04 -0.41 -34.85
CA SER A 363 -24.25 -1.61 -34.57
C SER A 363 -25.09 -2.86 -34.84
N ASN A 364 -24.47 -3.89 -35.42
CA ASN A 364 -25.08 -5.20 -35.54
C ASN A 364 -24.65 -6.08 -34.37
N TYR A 365 -25.60 -6.47 -33.56
CA TYR A 365 -25.36 -7.39 -32.44
C TYR A 365 -26.30 -8.58 -32.54
N GLN A 366 -25.74 -9.77 -32.63
CA GLN A 366 -26.48 -11.03 -32.79
C GLN A 366 -27.46 -11.02 -33.99
N GLY A 367 -27.06 -10.41 -35.11
CA GLY A 367 -27.86 -10.32 -36.33
C GLY A 367 -28.99 -9.26 -36.29
N THR A 368 -29.08 -8.48 -35.23
CA THR A 368 -30.03 -7.40 -35.08
C THR A 368 -29.32 -6.05 -35.14
N GLU A 369 -29.83 -5.14 -35.98
CA GLU A 369 -29.30 -3.77 -36.03
C GLU A 369 -29.89 -2.92 -34.91
N TYR A 370 -28.98 -2.30 -34.13
CA TYR A 370 -29.31 -1.35 -33.09
C TYR A 370 -28.80 0.04 -33.47
N THR A 371 -29.67 1.01 -33.56
CA THR A 371 -29.30 2.40 -33.79
C THR A 371 -29.48 3.23 -32.54
N GLY A 372 -28.45 3.99 -32.19
CA GLY A 372 -28.42 4.83 -30.99
C GLY A 372 -27.09 5.55 -30.84
N ASN A 373 -26.89 6.23 -29.72
CA ASN A 373 -25.68 7.01 -29.47
C ASN A 373 -24.57 6.08 -28.88
N ARG A 374 -23.59 5.72 -29.69
CA ARG A 374 -22.39 5.00 -29.21
C ARG A 374 -21.54 5.94 -28.37
N SER A 375 -21.20 5.56 -27.14
CA SER A 375 -20.32 6.35 -26.30
C SER A 375 -18.91 6.45 -26.91
N LYS A 376 -18.34 7.64 -26.94
CA LYS A 376 -16.94 7.93 -27.25
C LYS A 376 -16.09 8.03 -26.00
N TYR A 377 -16.69 8.53 -24.93
CA TYR A 377 -16.10 8.62 -23.60
C TYR A 377 -16.94 7.86 -22.59
N ILE A 378 -16.31 7.15 -21.67
CA ILE A 378 -16.97 6.42 -20.60
C ILE A 378 -16.16 6.51 -19.30
N VAL A 379 -16.83 6.21 -18.19
CA VAL A 379 -16.15 5.88 -16.95
C VAL A 379 -16.24 4.36 -16.75
N GLU A 380 -15.09 3.70 -16.78
CA GLU A 380 -14.97 2.28 -16.43
C GLU A 380 -14.64 2.12 -14.94
N GLU A 381 -15.03 1.01 -14.30
CA GLU A 381 -14.52 0.60 -13.01
C GLU A 381 -13.65 -0.67 -13.18
N ARG A 382 -12.40 -0.58 -12.79
CA ARG A 382 -11.47 -1.73 -12.77
C ARG A 382 -11.62 -2.41 -11.43
N ARG A 383 -12.11 -3.65 -11.46
CA ARG A 383 -12.47 -4.43 -10.29
C ARG A 383 -11.40 -5.46 -9.95
N ASN A 384 -11.15 -5.59 -8.63
CA ASN A 384 -10.31 -6.62 -8.03
C ASN A 384 -11.02 -7.26 -6.83
N ASP A 385 -12.15 -7.89 -7.08
CA ASP A 385 -12.93 -8.59 -6.07
C ASP A 385 -12.20 -9.86 -5.63
N HIS A 386 -12.35 -10.26 -4.35
CA HIS A 386 -11.71 -11.50 -3.91
C HIS A 386 -12.59 -12.35 -2.99
N LYS A 387 -12.19 -13.62 -2.89
CA LYS A 387 -12.62 -14.60 -1.88
C LYS A 387 -11.38 -15.35 -1.41
N GLN A 388 -11.18 -15.42 -0.11
CA GLN A 388 -10.00 -16.07 0.47
C GLN A 388 -10.38 -16.83 1.75
N TRP A 389 -9.94 -18.08 1.84
CA TRP A 389 -9.87 -18.84 3.07
C TRP A 389 -8.42 -18.89 3.54
N SER A 390 -8.20 -18.64 4.82
CA SER A 390 -6.88 -18.69 5.42
C SER A 390 -6.93 -19.44 6.75
N MET A 391 -5.89 -20.22 7.01
CA MET A 391 -5.71 -20.97 8.26
C MET A 391 -4.29 -20.75 8.76
N ASN A 392 -4.16 -20.57 10.08
CA ASN A 392 -2.90 -20.60 10.78
C ASN A 392 -3.05 -21.46 12.03
N SER A 393 -2.14 -22.39 12.27
CA SER A 393 -2.10 -23.18 13.51
C SER A 393 -0.67 -23.24 14.01
N VAL A 394 -0.44 -22.79 15.22
CA VAL A 394 0.88 -22.72 15.86
C VAL A 394 0.86 -23.43 17.20
N LEU A 395 1.84 -24.29 17.38
CA LEU A 395 2.18 -24.96 18.63
C LEU A 395 3.44 -24.32 19.21
N SER A 396 3.37 -23.86 20.45
CA SER A 396 4.52 -23.40 21.24
C SER A 396 4.68 -24.29 22.46
N HIS A 397 5.89 -24.82 22.68
CA HIS A 397 6.19 -25.75 23.77
C HIS A 397 7.50 -25.39 24.48
N ASN A 398 7.43 -25.15 25.77
CA ASN A 398 8.61 -24.99 26.62
C ASN A 398 9.19 -26.38 26.95
N LEU A 399 10.14 -26.86 26.14
CA LEU A 399 10.82 -28.15 26.37
C LEU A 399 11.60 -28.15 27.70
N LYS A 400 12.13 -26.96 28.03
CA LYS A 400 12.78 -26.61 29.30
C LYS A 400 12.55 -25.13 29.56
N PRO A 401 12.73 -24.62 30.78
CA PRO A 401 12.56 -23.19 31.09
C PRO A 401 13.39 -22.24 30.22
N ASN A 402 14.43 -22.75 29.58
CA ASN A 402 15.34 -22.01 28.71
C ASN A 402 15.30 -22.45 27.23
N ILE A 403 14.35 -23.31 26.84
CA ILE A 403 14.22 -23.81 25.47
C ILE A 403 12.75 -23.74 25.06
N LEU A 404 12.42 -22.81 24.15
CA LEU A 404 11.11 -22.68 23.53
C LEU A 404 11.14 -23.28 22.13
N LEU A 405 10.25 -24.20 21.83
CA LEU A 405 10.00 -24.77 20.52
C LEU A 405 8.71 -24.17 19.95
N THR A 406 8.74 -23.68 18.73
CA THR A 406 7.57 -23.20 18.00
C THR A 406 7.48 -23.90 16.67
N ALA A 407 6.33 -24.45 16.33
CA ALA A 407 6.06 -25.03 15.01
C ALA A 407 4.69 -24.57 14.51
N GLY A 408 4.58 -24.30 13.23
CA GLY A 408 3.31 -23.80 12.70
C GLY A 408 3.07 -24.16 11.24
N ILE A 409 1.78 -24.20 10.92
CA ILE A 409 1.25 -24.43 9.57
C ILE A 409 0.40 -23.25 9.16
N ASN A 410 0.66 -22.70 7.97
CA ASN A 410 -0.14 -21.65 7.35
C ASN A 410 -0.67 -22.16 6.01
N ALA A 411 -1.94 -21.93 5.73
CA ALA A 411 -2.55 -22.27 4.46
C ALA A 411 -3.47 -21.13 3.98
N SER A 412 -3.49 -20.87 2.68
CA SER A 412 -4.34 -19.87 2.06
C SER A 412 -4.85 -20.35 0.71
N LEU A 413 -6.15 -20.19 0.46
CA LEU A 413 -6.82 -20.46 -0.80
C LEU A 413 -7.48 -19.17 -1.26
N PHE A 414 -6.93 -18.55 -2.29
CA PHE A 414 -7.34 -17.25 -2.80
C PHE A 414 -7.90 -17.32 -4.21
N LYS A 415 -8.94 -16.54 -4.47
CA LYS A 415 -9.51 -16.28 -5.80
C LYS A 415 -9.72 -14.78 -5.95
N GLY A 416 -8.94 -14.14 -6.81
CA GLY A 416 -9.05 -12.74 -7.19
C GLY A 416 -9.80 -12.59 -8.50
N ASN A 417 -10.99 -12.00 -8.50
CA ASN A 417 -11.75 -11.70 -9.71
C ASN A 417 -11.32 -10.35 -10.27
N GLN A 418 -10.66 -10.37 -11.40
CA GLN A 418 -10.16 -9.20 -12.10
C GLN A 418 -11.01 -8.93 -13.35
N PHE A 419 -11.76 -7.83 -13.39
CA PHE A 419 -12.61 -7.48 -14.54
C PHE A 419 -12.81 -5.97 -14.68
N LYS A 420 -13.33 -5.54 -15.83
CA LYS A 420 -13.87 -4.20 -16.01
C LYS A 420 -15.39 -4.22 -15.92
N GLU A 421 -15.95 -3.19 -15.31
CA GLU A 421 -17.39 -2.94 -15.25
C GLU A 421 -17.69 -1.54 -15.82
N MET A 422 -18.75 -1.41 -16.61
CA MET A 422 -19.20 -0.12 -17.10
C MET A 422 -19.80 0.69 -15.95
N ASN A 423 -19.16 1.78 -15.57
CA ASN A 423 -19.61 2.61 -14.46
C ASN A 423 -20.56 3.72 -14.92
N ASP A 424 -20.24 4.40 -16.04
CA ASP A 424 -21.08 5.48 -16.60
C ASP A 424 -20.82 5.62 -18.10
N LEU A 425 -21.88 5.61 -18.90
CA LEU A 425 -21.86 5.81 -20.35
C LEU A 425 -21.79 7.27 -20.77
N LEU A 426 -21.81 8.21 -19.83
CA LEU A 426 -21.76 9.66 -20.05
C LEU A 426 -22.79 10.12 -21.08
N GLY A 427 -24.03 9.67 -20.97
CA GLY A 427 -25.16 10.03 -21.84
C GLY A 427 -25.24 9.28 -23.17
N GLY A 428 -24.36 8.31 -23.42
CA GLY A 428 -24.49 7.40 -24.55
C GLY A 428 -25.54 6.30 -24.32
N SER A 429 -25.94 5.59 -25.36
CA SER A 429 -26.86 4.49 -25.30
C SER A 429 -26.20 3.15 -24.98
N TRP A 430 -24.97 2.99 -25.44
CA TRP A 430 -24.11 1.81 -25.22
C TRP A 430 -22.64 2.09 -25.56
N TRP A 431 -21.79 1.17 -25.14
CA TRP A 431 -20.41 0.99 -25.59
C TRP A 431 -20.30 -0.33 -26.34
N VAL A 432 -19.45 -0.45 -27.35
CA VAL A 432 -19.19 -1.72 -28.05
C VAL A 432 -17.96 -2.39 -27.44
N ASP A 433 -18.08 -3.65 -27.10
CA ASP A 433 -17.02 -4.44 -26.43
C ASP A 433 -15.94 -4.93 -27.41
N VAL A 434 -15.17 -4.00 -27.93
CA VAL A 434 -14.03 -4.27 -28.84
C VAL A 434 -12.76 -3.60 -28.32
N ASP A 435 -11.63 -4.16 -28.74
CA ASP A 435 -10.31 -3.55 -28.51
C ASP A 435 -10.01 -2.55 -29.62
N GLN A 436 -10.00 -1.26 -29.29
CA GLN A 436 -9.83 -0.16 -30.24
C GLN A 436 -8.46 -0.16 -30.96
N PHE A 437 -7.41 -0.66 -30.32
CA PHE A 437 -6.09 -0.75 -30.93
C PHE A 437 -6.03 -1.92 -31.91
N ALA A 438 -6.64 -3.05 -31.57
CA ALA A 438 -6.75 -4.18 -32.46
C ALA A 438 -7.67 -3.85 -33.66
N GLU A 439 -8.80 -3.15 -33.45
CA GLU A 439 -9.69 -2.69 -34.51
C GLU A 439 -8.96 -1.77 -35.51
N ARG A 440 -8.06 -0.91 -35.03
CA ARG A 440 -7.23 -0.08 -35.90
C ARG A 440 -6.19 -0.91 -36.70
N ASP A 441 -5.61 -1.93 -36.06
CA ASP A 441 -4.44 -2.63 -36.58
C ASP A 441 -4.82 -3.85 -37.45
N PHE A 442 -6.05 -4.39 -37.30
CA PHE A 442 -6.50 -5.61 -37.98
C PHE A 442 -7.80 -5.40 -38.75
N ALA A 443 -7.88 -5.97 -39.97
CA ALA A 443 -9.08 -5.94 -40.79
C ALA A 443 -10.09 -7.08 -40.47
N ASP A 444 -9.65 -8.15 -39.82
CA ASP A 444 -10.50 -9.26 -39.40
C ASP A 444 -11.24 -8.89 -38.11
N GLU A 445 -12.57 -8.84 -38.18
CA GLU A 445 -13.45 -8.46 -37.08
C GLU A 445 -13.29 -9.34 -35.84
N ASN A 446 -12.93 -10.60 -36.01
CA ASN A 446 -12.73 -11.51 -34.89
C ASN A 446 -11.53 -11.10 -34.03
N LEU A 447 -10.47 -10.53 -34.62
CA LEU A 447 -9.23 -10.21 -33.93
C LEU A 447 -9.38 -9.05 -32.93
N TYR A 448 -10.35 -8.16 -33.13
CA TYR A 448 -10.57 -7.07 -32.19
C TYR A 448 -11.67 -7.32 -31.14
N GLN A 449 -12.32 -8.51 -31.16
CA GLN A 449 -13.28 -8.87 -30.13
C GLN A 449 -12.59 -9.13 -28.78
N ASN A 450 -13.14 -8.55 -27.71
CA ASN A 450 -12.73 -8.88 -26.35
C ASN A 450 -13.27 -10.26 -25.93
N ASP A 451 -14.44 -10.66 -26.45
CA ASP A 451 -15.02 -11.98 -26.24
C ASP A 451 -15.62 -12.55 -27.52
N LEU A 452 -15.00 -13.57 -28.11
CA LEU A 452 -15.52 -14.30 -29.27
C LEU A 452 -16.79 -15.11 -28.95
N ASN A 453 -17.09 -15.38 -27.67
CA ASN A 453 -18.31 -16.07 -27.29
C ASN A 453 -19.53 -15.15 -27.40
N ASP A 454 -19.33 -13.83 -27.39
CA ASP A 454 -20.38 -12.81 -27.53
C ASP A 454 -19.85 -11.56 -28.29
N PRO A 455 -19.59 -11.71 -29.61
CA PRO A 455 -18.96 -10.66 -30.41
C PRO A 455 -19.85 -9.43 -30.58
N ASN A 456 -19.21 -8.26 -30.68
CA ASN A 456 -19.88 -6.96 -30.86
C ASN A 456 -20.91 -6.62 -29.78
N ARG A 457 -20.72 -7.14 -28.56
CA ARG A 457 -21.62 -6.95 -27.45
C ARG A 457 -21.83 -5.47 -27.12
N LEU A 458 -23.11 -5.10 -26.95
CA LEU A 458 -23.50 -3.75 -26.59
C LEU A 458 -23.57 -3.64 -25.06
N ILE A 459 -22.59 -2.92 -24.50
CA ILE A 459 -22.37 -2.77 -23.07
C ILE A 459 -23.19 -1.62 -22.51
N LYS A 460 -23.88 -1.89 -21.41
CA LYS A 460 -24.62 -0.92 -20.58
C LYS A 460 -23.99 -0.78 -19.21
N GLU A 461 -24.44 0.21 -18.45
CA GLU A 461 -23.99 0.41 -17.07
C GLU A 461 -24.23 -0.83 -16.21
N GLY A 462 -23.20 -1.23 -15.46
CA GLY A 462 -23.15 -2.47 -14.66
C GLY A 462 -22.70 -3.71 -15.40
N ASP A 463 -22.55 -3.69 -16.73
CA ASP A 463 -22.05 -4.83 -17.51
C ASP A 463 -20.52 -4.94 -17.40
N LYS A 464 -20.03 -6.18 -17.33
CA LYS A 464 -18.60 -6.47 -17.48
C LYS A 464 -18.20 -6.38 -18.95
N PHE A 465 -17.01 -5.85 -19.23
CA PHE A 465 -16.47 -5.73 -20.59
C PHE A 465 -14.92 -5.72 -20.60
N GLY A 466 -14.36 -5.84 -21.79
CA GLY A 466 -12.94 -5.69 -22.03
C GLY A 466 -12.10 -6.89 -21.54
N TYR A 467 -12.17 -7.24 -20.27
CA TYR A 467 -11.55 -8.45 -19.71
C TYR A 467 -12.29 -8.95 -18.47
N ASP A 468 -12.28 -10.26 -18.26
CA ASP A 468 -12.73 -10.92 -17.04
C ASP A 468 -11.90 -12.20 -16.83
N TYR A 469 -11.15 -12.27 -15.70
CA TYR A 469 -10.39 -13.45 -15.33
C TYR A 469 -10.29 -13.61 -13.81
N ILE A 470 -9.93 -14.83 -13.38
CA ILE A 470 -9.70 -15.17 -11.98
C ILE A 470 -8.23 -15.52 -11.77
N ALA A 471 -7.59 -14.86 -10.83
CA ALA A 471 -6.31 -15.27 -10.26
C ALA A 471 -6.58 -16.29 -9.15
N ASN A 472 -6.18 -17.54 -9.35
CA ASN A 472 -6.28 -18.59 -8.34
C ASN A 472 -4.91 -18.81 -7.73
N ILE A 473 -4.78 -18.68 -6.39
CA ILE A 473 -3.49 -18.80 -5.69
C ILE A 473 -3.69 -19.63 -4.42
N ASN A 474 -2.97 -20.74 -4.34
CA ASN A 474 -2.94 -21.62 -3.19
C ASN A 474 -1.55 -21.59 -2.57
N GLN A 475 -1.49 -21.33 -1.29
CA GLN A 475 -0.23 -21.27 -0.54
C GLN A 475 -0.31 -22.18 0.67
N PHE A 476 0.77 -22.89 0.92
CA PHE A 476 0.97 -23.70 2.11
C PHE A 476 2.38 -23.46 2.64
N ASN A 477 2.51 -23.28 3.95
CA ASN A 477 3.80 -23.09 4.61
C ASN A 477 3.84 -23.87 5.92
N LEU A 478 4.92 -24.60 6.12
CA LEU A 478 5.29 -25.29 7.36
C LEU A 478 6.58 -24.66 7.89
N PHE A 479 6.60 -24.28 9.15
CA PHE A 479 7.82 -23.76 9.78
C PHE A 479 8.06 -24.37 11.14
N GLY A 480 9.34 -24.36 11.56
CA GLY A 480 9.79 -24.73 12.88
C GLY A 480 10.87 -23.78 13.38
N GLN A 481 10.85 -23.48 14.68
CA GLN A 481 11.74 -22.53 15.33
C GLN A 481 12.10 -23.05 16.71
N SER A 482 13.36 -22.85 17.10
CA SER A 482 13.84 -23.13 18.45
C SER A 482 14.57 -21.92 19.01
N GLU A 483 14.20 -21.49 20.18
CA GLU A 483 14.78 -20.36 20.90
C GLU A 483 15.43 -20.87 22.19
N PHE A 484 16.65 -20.44 22.42
CA PHE A 484 17.48 -20.87 23.54
C PHE A 484 17.91 -19.66 24.36
N THR A 485 17.60 -19.65 25.64
CA THR A 485 17.93 -18.56 26.57
C THR A 485 18.90 -19.06 27.62
N TYR A 486 20.16 -18.66 27.56
CA TYR A 486 21.17 -18.95 28.54
C TYR A 486 21.69 -17.67 29.21
N GLY A 487 22.42 -17.77 30.31
CA GLY A 487 22.83 -16.61 31.11
C GLY A 487 23.43 -15.46 30.30
N LYS A 488 24.46 -15.74 29.48
CA LYS A 488 25.14 -14.72 28.65
C LYS A 488 24.81 -14.77 27.17
N VAL A 489 24.14 -15.81 26.69
CA VAL A 489 23.90 -16.02 25.27
C VAL A 489 22.46 -16.45 25.04
N ASP A 490 21.71 -15.73 24.22
CA ASP A 490 20.49 -16.21 23.64
C ASP A 490 20.74 -16.50 22.17
N PHE A 491 20.13 -17.54 21.62
CA PHE A 491 20.20 -17.81 20.18
C PHE A 491 18.94 -18.50 19.70
N PHE A 492 18.68 -18.39 18.42
CA PHE A 492 17.58 -19.07 17.78
C PHE A 492 18.00 -19.66 16.44
N VAL A 493 17.26 -20.66 16.00
CA VAL A 493 17.29 -21.20 14.63
C VAL A 493 15.86 -21.45 14.19
N ALA A 494 15.57 -21.14 12.94
CA ALA A 494 14.26 -21.37 12.34
C ALA A 494 14.42 -21.82 10.88
N ALA A 495 13.53 -22.71 10.45
CA ALA A 495 13.46 -23.20 9.09
C ALA A 495 12.01 -23.25 8.62
N ASN A 496 11.80 -23.11 7.31
CA ASN A 496 10.49 -23.32 6.70
C ASN A 496 10.60 -23.99 5.33
N VAL A 497 9.49 -24.60 4.94
CA VAL A 497 9.21 -25.05 3.57
C VAL A 497 7.85 -24.56 3.16
N SER A 498 7.74 -23.98 1.97
CA SER A 498 6.46 -23.49 1.46
C SER A 498 6.21 -23.96 0.02
N GLN A 499 4.94 -24.18 -0.30
CA GLN A 499 4.45 -24.50 -1.63
C GLN A 499 3.48 -23.41 -2.07
N THR A 500 3.76 -22.78 -3.20
CA THR A 500 2.85 -21.85 -3.87
C THR A 500 2.43 -22.43 -5.21
N THR A 501 1.13 -22.51 -5.44
CA THR A 501 0.55 -22.95 -6.72
C THR A 501 -0.41 -21.87 -7.18
N PHE A 502 -0.27 -21.40 -8.42
CA PHE A 502 -1.22 -20.46 -8.99
C PHE A 502 -1.52 -20.73 -10.46
N TRP A 503 -2.69 -20.29 -10.90
CA TRP A 503 -3.13 -20.33 -12.29
C TRP A 503 -4.16 -19.24 -12.56
N ARG A 504 -4.31 -18.91 -13.85
CA ARG A 504 -5.31 -17.97 -14.36
C ARG A 504 -6.51 -18.75 -14.90
N THR A 505 -7.73 -18.33 -14.59
CA THR A 505 -8.96 -18.79 -15.26
C THR A 505 -9.54 -17.64 -16.07
N GLY A 506 -9.55 -17.73 -17.38
CA GLY A 506 -10.15 -16.70 -18.26
C GLY A 506 -11.64 -16.94 -18.46
N ASN A 507 -12.45 -15.90 -18.29
CA ASN A 507 -13.89 -15.94 -18.47
C ASN A 507 -14.34 -15.39 -19.83
N MET A 508 -13.45 -14.75 -20.60
CA MET A 508 -13.67 -14.22 -21.94
C MET A 508 -12.67 -14.83 -22.92
N LYS A 509 -13.15 -15.17 -24.13
CA LYS A 509 -12.34 -15.69 -25.23
C LYS A 509 -11.87 -14.54 -26.12
N ASN A 510 -10.64 -14.07 -25.90
CA ASN A 510 -10.09 -12.93 -26.63
C ASN A 510 -9.83 -13.27 -28.10
N GLY A 511 -10.19 -12.39 -29.01
CA GLY A 511 -10.07 -12.62 -30.45
C GLY A 511 -8.65 -12.79 -30.97
N ARG A 512 -7.69 -12.09 -30.38
CA ARG A 512 -6.26 -12.21 -30.73
C ARG A 512 -5.61 -13.48 -30.17
N PHE A 513 -6.17 -13.99 -29.05
CA PHE A 513 -5.61 -15.13 -28.33
C PHE A 513 -6.68 -16.19 -28.04
N PRO A 514 -7.36 -16.73 -29.08
CA PRO A 514 -8.51 -17.62 -28.90
C PRO A 514 -8.17 -18.94 -28.22
N ASP A 515 -6.91 -19.39 -28.30
CA ASP A 515 -6.48 -20.69 -27.81
C ASP A 515 -5.95 -20.65 -26.38
N ASN A 516 -5.60 -19.46 -25.86
CA ASN A 516 -4.94 -19.30 -24.55
C ASN A 516 -5.47 -18.11 -23.75
N SER A 517 -6.75 -17.78 -23.90
CA SER A 517 -7.41 -16.68 -23.15
C SER A 517 -8.58 -17.16 -22.31
N TYR A 518 -9.23 -18.28 -22.67
CA TYR A 518 -10.44 -18.81 -22.07
C TYR A 518 -10.18 -20.11 -21.32
N GLY A 519 -10.76 -20.27 -20.11
CA GLY A 519 -10.58 -21.44 -19.27
C GLY A 519 -9.34 -21.35 -18.37
N ASP A 520 -8.96 -22.49 -17.79
CA ASP A 520 -7.82 -22.58 -16.86
C ASP A 520 -6.50 -22.65 -17.62
N SER A 521 -5.55 -21.84 -17.22
CA SER A 521 -4.16 -21.94 -17.64
C SER A 521 -3.45 -23.15 -16.99
N GLU A 522 -2.27 -23.45 -17.47
CA GLU A 522 -1.37 -24.37 -16.78
C GLU A 522 -1.04 -23.86 -15.36
N LYS A 523 -0.99 -24.81 -14.40
CA LYS A 523 -0.68 -24.48 -13.00
C LYS A 523 0.82 -24.31 -12.82
N GLN A 524 1.21 -23.16 -12.29
CA GLN A 524 2.58 -22.87 -11.91
C GLN A 524 2.80 -23.31 -10.45
N ASN A 525 3.87 -24.06 -10.20
CA ASN A 525 4.16 -24.65 -8.90
C ASN A 525 5.57 -24.28 -8.45
N PHE A 526 5.68 -23.71 -7.23
CA PHE A 526 6.95 -23.30 -6.65
C PHE A 526 7.10 -23.86 -5.25
N THR A 527 8.18 -24.60 -5.03
CA THR A 527 8.59 -25.08 -3.71
C THR A 527 9.74 -24.21 -3.21
N ASN A 528 9.56 -23.60 -2.08
CA ASN A 528 10.52 -22.67 -1.50
C ASN A 528 10.91 -23.09 -0.10
N PHE A 529 12.08 -22.65 0.34
CA PHE A 529 12.59 -22.93 1.67
C PHE A 529 13.30 -21.70 2.25
N GLY A 530 13.40 -21.68 3.57
CA GLY A 530 14.15 -20.66 4.30
C GLY A 530 14.83 -21.24 5.51
N LEU A 531 15.99 -20.65 5.81
CA LEU A 531 16.74 -20.91 7.02
C LEU A 531 17.20 -19.58 7.60
N LYS A 532 16.97 -19.36 8.89
CA LYS A 532 17.44 -18.17 9.59
C LYS A 532 17.89 -18.51 11.01
N GLY A 533 18.79 -17.70 11.55
CA GLY A 533 19.25 -17.84 12.93
C GLY A 533 19.91 -16.57 13.41
N GLY A 534 20.10 -16.50 14.71
CA GLY A 534 20.74 -15.36 15.35
C GLY A 534 21.26 -15.68 16.73
N VAL A 535 22.18 -14.84 17.18
CA VAL A 535 22.83 -14.94 18.50
C VAL A 535 22.85 -13.56 19.15
N THR A 536 22.35 -13.47 20.37
CA THR A 536 22.46 -12.29 21.21
C THR A 536 23.46 -12.57 22.34
N TYR A 537 24.60 -11.89 22.34
CA TYR A 537 25.60 -11.97 23.41
C TYR A 537 25.38 -10.83 24.41
N LYS A 538 25.12 -11.18 25.67
CA LYS A 538 24.91 -10.26 26.79
C LYS A 538 26.25 -9.94 27.44
N ILE A 539 26.92 -8.87 26.96
CA ILE A 539 28.22 -8.42 27.51
C ILE A 539 28.05 -8.09 29.00
N THR A 540 26.99 -7.33 29.29
CA THR A 540 26.54 -7.00 30.65
C THR A 540 25.01 -7.00 30.68
N GLY A 541 24.40 -6.74 31.84
CA GLY A 541 22.94 -6.52 31.93
C GLY A 541 22.43 -5.28 31.19
N ARG A 542 23.31 -4.49 30.57
CA ARG A 542 22.94 -3.23 29.85
C ARG A 542 23.45 -3.17 28.40
N HIS A 543 24.41 -4.03 28.03
CA HIS A 543 25.09 -3.99 26.74
C HIS A 543 24.98 -5.35 26.07
N TYR A 544 24.50 -5.35 24.83
CA TYR A 544 24.24 -6.56 24.05
C TYR A 544 24.82 -6.41 22.64
N ILE A 545 25.31 -7.49 22.09
CA ILE A 545 25.60 -7.65 20.67
C ILE A 545 24.63 -8.68 20.13
N ASP A 546 23.97 -8.33 19.02
CA ASP A 546 22.99 -9.19 18.38
C ASP A 546 23.39 -9.35 16.90
N ILE A 547 23.56 -10.59 16.44
CA ILE A 547 23.98 -10.91 15.08
C ILE A 547 22.99 -11.93 14.51
N LYS A 548 22.45 -11.66 13.32
CA LYS A 548 21.48 -12.49 12.64
C LYS A 548 21.83 -12.68 11.18
N GLY A 549 21.43 -13.82 10.63
CA GLY A 549 21.59 -14.11 9.22
C GLY A 549 20.55 -15.10 8.74
N GLY A 550 20.23 -15.05 7.44
CA GLY A 550 19.27 -15.95 6.84
C GLY A 550 19.38 -16.02 5.32
N TYR A 551 18.95 -17.15 4.80
CA TYR A 551 18.76 -17.38 3.38
C TYR A 551 17.36 -17.94 3.16
N LEU A 552 16.62 -17.36 2.20
CA LEU A 552 15.28 -17.78 1.88
C LEU A 552 15.02 -17.64 0.39
N THR A 553 14.14 -18.50 -0.13
CA THR A 553 13.62 -18.39 -1.49
C THR A 553 12.14 -18.00 -1.44
N ARG A 554 11.66 -17.30 -2.45
CA ARG A 554 10.27 -16.86 -2.55
C ARG A 554 9.74 -17.05 -3.96
N ALA A 555 8.52 -17.59 -4.09
CA ALA A 555 7.82 -17.71 -5.36
C ALA A 555 7.54 -16.31 -5.96
N PRO A 556 7.55 -16.17 -7.29
CA PRO A 556 7.10 -14.93 -7.93
C PRO A 556 5.63 -14.67 -7.61
N PHE A 557 5.24 -13.40 -7.55
CA PHE A 557 3.84 -13.04 -7.37
C PHE A 557 3.06 -13.24 -8.67
N PHE A 558 1.77 -13.54 -8.55
CA PHE A 558 0.89 -13.77 -9.70
C PHE A 558 0.94 -12.59 -10.70
N ARG A 559 0.97 -11.34 -10.22
CA ARG A 559 1.02 -10.14 -11.07
C ARG A 559 2.26 -10.06 -11.97
N ASP A 560 3.38 -10.64 -11.52
CA ASP A 560 4.66 -10.59 -12.22
C ASP A 560 4.94 -11.87 -13.03
N ALA A 561 4.02 -12.84 -13.01
CA ALA A 561 4.18 -14.14 -13.62
C ALA A 561 3.60 -14.25 -15.05
N TYR A 562 2.54 -13.51 -15.34
CA TYR A 562 1.87 -13.54 -16.64
C TYR A 562 2.17 -12.30 -17.44
N ILE A 563 2.43 -12.46 -18.74
CA ILE A 563 2.80 -11.36 -19.63
C ILE A 563 1.67 -10.32 -19.73
N SER A 564 0.44 -10.78 -19.99
CA SER A 564 -0.74 -9.93 -20.10
C SER A 564 -1.98 -10.69 -19.61
N PRO A 565 -2.16 -10.84 -18.28
CA PRO A 565 -3.22 -11.71 -17.72
C PRO A 565 -4.64 -11.24 -18.07
N ARG A 566 -4.81 -9.99 -18.52
CA ARG A 566 -6.10 -9.47 -18.97
C ARG A 566 -6.61 -10.11 -20.24
N VAL A 567 -5.72 -10.50 -21.16
CA VAL A 567 -6.07 -10.99 -22.50
C VAL A 567 -5.60 -12.41 -22.78
N ARG A 568 -4.62 -12.96 -22.04
CA ARG A 568 -4.06 -14.30 -22.28
C ARG A 568 -3.40 -14.89 -21.03
N ASP A 569 -3.11 -16.19 -21.07
CA ASP A 569 -2.52 -16.95 -19.98
C ASP A 569 -1.00 -17.25 -20.15
N HIS A 570 -0.34 -16.53 -21.04
CA HIS A 570 1.07 -16.76 -21.33
C HIS A 570 1.95 -16.39 -20.14
N VAL A 571 2.62 -17.40 -19.60
CA VAL A 571 3.56 -17.26 -18.47
C VAL A 571 4.92 -16.79 -19.00
N ILE A 572 5.62 -15.99 -18.19
CA ILE A 572 6.98 -15.50 -18.52
C ILE A 572 7.94 -16.68 -18.63
N GLU A 573 8.68 -16.76 -19.74
CA GLU A 573 9.68 -17.79 -19.97
C GLU A 573 10.80 -17.70 -18.94
N GLY A 574 11.16 -18.83 -18.33
CA GLY A 574 12.21 -18.88 -17.30
C GLY A 574 11.78 -18.33 -15.93
N LEU A 575 10.46 -18.17 -15.69
CA LEU A 575 9.94 -17.75 -14.40
C LEU A 575 10.42 -18.66 -13.27
N GLY A 576 11.14 -18.10 -12.29
CA GLY A 576 11.72 -18.81 -11.17
C GLY A 576 11.46 -18.15 -9.83
N SER A 577 11.80 -18.83 -8.74
CA SER A 577 11.80 -18.24 -7.40
C SER A 577 12.99 -17.31 -7.23
N GLU A 578 12.78 -16.19 -6.58
CA GLU A 578 13.85 -15.29 -6.18
C GLU A 578 14.62 -15.81 -4.96
N ASN A 579 15.88 -15.40 -4.84
CA ASN A 579 16.82 -15.79 -3.78
C ASN A 579 17.13 -14.57 -2.91
N ILE A 580 17.01 -14.72 -1.60
CA ILE A 580 17.22 -13.62 -0.64
C ILE A 580 18.27 -14.05 0.38
N LEU A 581 19.40 -13.37 0.40
CA LEU A 581 20.45 -13.48 1.42
C LEU A 581 20.44 -12.24 2.29
N THR A 582 20.34 -12.37 3.59
CA THR A 582 20.25 -11.23 4.51
C THR A 582 21.03 -11.47 5.80
N GLY A 583 21.52 -10.40 6.41
CA GLY A 583 22.13 -10.42 7.73
C GLY A 583 22.24 -9.03 8.33
N ASP A 584 22.23 -8.98 9.65
CA ASP A 584 22.47 -7.76 10.40
C ASP A 584 23.26 -8.01 11.68
N ALA A 585 23.93 -6.95 12.15
CA ALA A 585 24.65 -6.92 13.42
C ALA A 585 24.28 -5.64 14.17
N SER A 586 23.87 -5.79 15.41
CA SER A 586 23.40 -4.70 16.26
C SER A 586 24.17 -4.62 17.56
N TYR A 587 24.51 -3.40 17.98
CA TYR A 587 24.93 -3.09 19.33
C TYR A 587 23.81 -2.37 20.08
N ILE A 588 23.38 -2.95 21.19
CA ILE A 588 22.20 -2.48 21.93
C ILE A 588 22.62 -2.06 23.33
N ILE A 589 22.16 -0.87 23.75
CA ILE A 589 22.32 -0.35 25.11
C ILE A 589 20.93 -0.23 25.75
N ARG A 590 20.79 -0.81 26.96
CA ARG A 590 19.59 -0.69 27.80
C ARG A 590 19.97 -0.25 29.20
N ALA A 591 20.27 1.05 29.33
CA ALA A 591 20.58 1.67 30.61
C ALA A 591 19.35 2.46 31.15
N PRO A 592 19.25 2.78 32.43
CA PRO A 592 18.07 3.46 33.02
C PRO A 592 17.69 4.80 32.37
N ARG A 593 18.71 5.54 31.87
CA ARG A 593 18.49 6.84 31.21
C ARG A 593 18.79 6.81 29.72
N LEU A 594 19.44 5.78 29.23
CA LEU A 594 19.88 5.70 27.84
C LEU A 594 19.49 4.36 27.25
N LYS A 595 18.68 4.41 26.20
CA LYS A 595 18.45 3.27 25.32
C LYS A 595 19.01 3.61 23.95
N SER A 596 19.71 2.68 23.33
CA SER A 596 20.27 2.87 21.99
C SER A 596 20.38 1.56 21.26
N ARG A 597 20.19 1.61 19.94
CA ARG A 597 20.49 0.53 19.02
C ARG A 597 21.25 1.09 17.83
N LEU A 598 22.41 0.54 17.55
CA LEU A 598 23.18 0.76 16.34
C LEU A 598 23.20 -0.55 15.55
N THR A 599 22.73 -0.54 14.32
CA THR A 599 22.65 -1.73 13.46
C THR A 599 23.36 -1.47 12.14
N ALA A 600 24.15 -2.44 11.69
CA ALA A 600 24.60 -2.52 10.30
C ALA A 600 23.92 -3.74 9.64
N TYR A 601 23.51 -3.60 8.37
CA TYR A 601 22.80 -4.65 7.65
C TYR A 601 23.24 -4.78 6.20
N TYR A 602 23.05 -5.98 5.68
CA TYR A 602 23.24 -6.33 4.28
C TYR A 602 22.13 -7.27 3.82
N THR A 603 21.54 -6.97 2.66
CA THR A 603 20.58 -7.86 2.00
C THR A 603 20.81 -7.84 0.51
N LYS A 604 20.82 -9.01 -0.10
CA LYS A 604 20.79 -9.20 -1.56
C LYS A 604 19.56 -10.02 -1.94
N THR A 605 18.71 -9.47 -2.81
CA THR A 605 17.63 -10.18 -3.47
C THR A 605 18.03 -10.38 -4.93
N SER A 606 17.98 -11.62 -5.41
CA SER A 606 18.41 -11.99 -6.76
C SER A 606 17.31 -12.70 -7.51
N ASP A 607 17.41 -12.68 -8.86
CA ASP A 607 16.53 -13.40 -9.78
C ASP A 607 15.07 -12.91 -9.76
N GLN A 608 14.84 -11.63 -9.47
CA GLN A 608 13.51 -11.04 -9.57
C GLN A 608 13.08 -10.92 -11.03
N THR A 609 11.78 -11.06 -11.25
CA THR A 609 11.14 -10.85 -12.55
C THR A 609 10.20 -9.67 -12.46
N TRP A 610 10.29 -8.75 -13.43
CA TRP A 610 9.42 -7.58 -13.54
C TRP A 610 8.71 -7.55 -14.88
N ASN A 611 7.44 -7.22 -14.87
CA ASN A 611 6.63 -7.03 -16.07
C ASN A 611 5.97 -5.66 -16.05
N ARG A 612 6.14 -4.89 -17.15
CA ARG A 612 5.54 -3.56 -17.35
C ARG A 612 4.89 -3.51 -18.73
N SER A 613 3.68 -2.98 -18.82
CA SER A 613 2.98 -2.76 -20.08
C SER A 613 2.80 -1.27 -20.33
N PHE A 614 3.28 -0.75 -21.47
CA PHE A 614 3.18 0.66 -21.82
C PHE A 614 3.23 0.88 -23.34
N TYR A 615 2.84 2.08 -23.79
CA TYR A 615 2.98 2.48 -25.18
C TYR A 615 4.43 2.90 -25.46
N HIS A 616 5.09 2.20 -26.36
CA HIS A 616 6.48 2.44 -26.73
C HIS A 616 6.54 3.32 -28.00
N GLU A 617 7.12 4.54 -27.89
CA GLU A 617 7.16 5.49 -29.00
C GLU A 617 7.96 4.96 -30.20
N GLY A 618 9.13 4.39 -29.98
CA GLY A 618 9.97 3.85 -31.06
C GLY A 618 9.30 2.75 -31.88
N TYR A 619 8.50 1.89 -31.23
CA TYR A 619 7.76 0.82 -31.90
C TYR A 619 6.32 1.22 -32.26
N ARG A 620 5.83 2.37 -31.82
CA ARG A 620 4.48 2.92 -32.07
C ARG A 620 3.36 1.94 -31.72
N THR A 621 3.54 1.16 -30.65
CA THR A 621 2.59 0.16 -30.18
C THR A 621 2.68 -0.05 -28.69
N PHE A 622 1.65 -0.65 -28.10
CA PHE A 622 1.74 -1.18 -26.74
C PHE A 622 2.66 -2.40 -26.70
N VAL A 623 3.54 -2.42 -25.70
CA VAL A 623 4.48 -3.53 -25.48
C VAL A 623 4.34 -4.06 -24.05
N ASN A 624 4.67 -5.33 -23.90
CA ASN A 624 4.98 -5.96 -22.62
C ASN A 624 6.50 -6.00 -22.49
N TYR A 625 7.02 -5.31 -21.50
CA TYR A 625 8.42 -5.15 -21.20
C TYR A 625 8.78 -6.03 -20.01
N ILE A 626 9.40 -7.17 -20.27
CA ILE A 626 9.63 -8.24 -19.32
C ILE A 626 11.10 -8.30 -18.99
N MET A 627 11.48 -7.95 -17.76
CA MET A 627 12.84 -8.04 -17.26
C MET A 627 13.01 -9.25 -16.35
N THR A 628 14.05 -10.04 -16.61
CA THR A 628 14.45 -11.19 -15.78
C THR A 628 15.87 -11.00 -15.25
N GLY A 629 16.18 -11.63 -14.11
CA GLY A 629 17.50 -11.50 -13.48
C GLY A 629 17.73 -10.12 -12.87
N VAL A 630 16.69 -9.49 -12.31
CA VAL A 630 16.82 -8.23 -11.58
C VAL A 630 17.33 -8.53 -10.18
N ASP A 631 18.55 -8.08 -9.88
CA ASP A 631 19.14 -8.17 -8.54
C ASP A 631 19.13 -6.81 -7.87
N VAL A 632 18.85 -6.83 -6.58
CA VAL A 632 18.85 -5.64 -5.72
C VAL A 632 19.75 -5.88 -4.51
N THR A 633 20.56 -4.89 -4.15
CA THR A 633 21.41 -4.92 -2.95
C THR A 633 21.05 -3.75 -2.05
N ASN A 634 20.78 -4.07 -0.79
CA ASN A 634 20.47 -3.11 0.27
C ASN A 634 21.53 -3.25 1.37
N ILE A 635 22.39 -2.24 1.55
CA ILE A 635 23.39 -2.18 2.59
C ILE A 635 23.28 -0.86 3.33
N GLY A 636 23.47 -0.87 4.65
CA GLY A 636 23.35 0.38 5.40
C GLY A 636 23.48 0.23 6.90
N GLY A 637 23.14 1.33 7.59
CA GLY A 637 23.14 1.44 9.03
C GLY A 637 21.93 2.17 9.59
N GLU A 638 21.54 1.78 10.79
CA GLU A 638 20.43 2.35 11.56
C GLU A 638 20.92 2.75 12.94
N LEU A 639 20.53 3.93 13.42
CA LEU A 639 20.79 4.38 14.78
C LEU A 639 19.46 4.81 15.42
N GLY A 640 19.11 4.23 16.56
CA GLY A 640 18.05 4.71 17.44
C GLY A 640 18.64 5.08 18.79
N LEU A 641 18.24 6.23 19.34
CA LEU A 641 18.67 6.74 20.61
C LEU A 641 17.53 7.41 21.35
N GLU A 642 17.32 7.03 22.62
CA GLU A 642 16.41 7.67 23.57
C GLU A 642 17.19 7.98 24.84
N TYR A 643 17.19 9.23 25.24
CA TYR A 643 17.87 9.71 26.45
C TYR A 643 16.90 10.45 27.37
N ASN A 644 16.63 9.87 28.55
CA ASN A 644 15.83 10.52 29.58
C ASN A 644 16.70 11.48 30.40
N ALA A 645 16.77 12.75 29.96
CA ALA A 645 17.57 13.78 30.60
C ALA A 645 17.08 14.07 32.03
N THR A 646 15.76 14.10 32.21
CA THR A 646 15.07 14.14 33.52
C THR A 646 13.90 13.13 33.49
N PRO A 647 13.22 12.89 34.62
CA PRO A 647 11.98 12.08 34.62
C PRO A 647 10.90 12.61 33.68
N ASP A 648 10.90 13.92 33.41
CA ASP A 648 9.88 14.61 32.61
C ASP A 648 10.35 14.93 31.18
N LEU A 649 11.66 14.86 30.89
CA LEU A 649 12.23 15.25 29.59
C LEU A 649 12.97 14.09 28.94
N SER A 650 12.43 13.63 27.82
CA SER A 650 13.06 12.65 26.94
C SER A 650 13.56 13.32 25.66
N LEU A 651 14.76 12.98 25.23
CA LEU A 651 15.34 13.34 23.95
C LEU A 651 15.41 12.09 23.10
N ASN A 652 15.09 12.20 21.83
CA ASN A 652 15.20 11.10 20.87
C ASN A 652 16.02 11.54 19.65
N ALA A 653 16.74 10.58 19.07
CA ALA A 653 17.40 10.74 17.80
C ALA A 653 17.34 9.43 17.03
N VAL A 654 17.03 9.49 15.74
CA VAL A 654 17.11 8.35 14.84
C VAL A 654 17.82 8.76 13.58
N GLY A 655 18.56 7.81 12.99
CA GLY A 655 19.23 7.99 11.73
C GLY A 655 19.24 6.69 10.96
N ALA A 656 19.00 6.78 9.65
CA ALA A 656 19.15 5.69 8.71
C ALA A 656 20.02 6.18 7.55
N TRP A 657 20.98 5.37 7.18
CA TRP A 657 21.77 5.60 5.98
C TRP A 657 21.86 4.28 5.22
N GLY A 658 21.51 4.32 3.95
CA GLY A 658 21.52 3.17 3.08
C GLY A 658 22.18 3.44 1.74
N HIS A 659 22.49 2.35 1.07
CA HIS A 659 22.92 2.29 -0.33
C HIS A 659 22.09 1.19 -0.98
N TYR A 660 20.96 1.59 -1.58
CA TYR A 660 19.96 0.69 -2.17
C TYR A 660 20.06 0.79 -3.67
N VAL A 661 20.60 -0.24 -4.31
CA VAL A 661 20.95 -0.22 -5.74
C VAL A 661 20.56 -1.49 -6.45
N TYR A 662 20.28 -1.36 -7.73
CA TYR A 662 20.28 -2.48 -8.65
C TYR A 662 21.71 -3.00 -8.79
N SER A 663 21.91 -4.31 -8.64
CA SER A 663 23.26 -4.92 -8.62
C SER A 663 23.54 -5.82 -9.82
N SER A 664 22.54 -6.02 -10.70
CA SER A 664 22.66 -6.78 -11.95
C SER A 664 22.48 -5.91 -13.19
N ARG A 665 22.66 -6.52 -14.35
CA ARG A 665 22.23 -6.02 -15.66
C ARG A 665 21.15 -6.96 -16.18
N PRO A 666 19.87 -6.70 -15.88
CA PRO A 666 18.77 -7.57 -16.25
C PRO A 666 18.69 -7.77 -17.76
N GLN A 667 18.11 -8.89 -18.15
CA GLN A 667 17.74 -9.14 -19.54
C GLN A 667 16.29 -8.74 -19.75
N VAL A 668 15.99 -8.10 -20.88
CA VAL A 668 14.62 -7.75 -21.22
C VAL A 668 14.15 -8.43 -22.50
N THR A 669 12.94 -8.93 -22.45
CA THR A 669 12.17 -9.37 -23.60
C THR A 669 11.03 -8.39 -23.83
N ILE A 670 10.93 -7.86 -25.06
CA ILE A 670 9.89 -6.91 -25.45
C ILE A 670 8.97 -7.60 -26.43
N ALA A 671 7.71 -7.73 -26.07
CA ALA A 671 6.68 -8.33 -26.92
C ALA A 671 5.57 -7.32 -27.21
N ARG A 672 5.05 -7.33 -28.47
CA ARG A 672 3.84 -6.57 -28.81
C ARG A 672 2.66 -7.07 -28.00
N ASP A 673 1.86 -6.20 -27.46
CA ASP A 673 0.68 -6.60 -26.70
C ASP A 673 -0.41 -7.19 -27.57
N ASN A 674 -0.54 -6.73 -28.83
CA ASN A 674 -1.65 -7.08 -29.70
C ASN A 674 -1.51 -8.45 -30.42
N ASN A 675 -0.30 -9.00 -30.63
CA ASN A 675 -0.08 -10.27 -31.34
C ASN A 675 1.04 -11.14 -30.73
N TYR A 676 1.68 -10.70 -29.64
CA TYR A 676 2.83 -11.36 -29.01
C TYR A 676 4.04 -11.52 -29.93
N GLU A 677 4.16 -10.72 -30.97
CA GLU A 677 5.38 -10.67 -31.75
C GLU A 677 6.54 -10.20 -30.86
N LEU A 678 7.59 -11.01 -30.80
CA LEU A 678 8.80 -10.62 -30.09
C LEU A 678 9.52 -9.53 -30.87
N ILE A 679 9.54 -8.33 -30.33
CA ILE A 679 10.28 -7.20 -30.90
C ILE A 679 11.75 -7.32 -30.57
N ALA A 680 12.07 -7.71 -29.33
CA ALA A 680 13.43 -7.93 -28.86
C ALA A 680 13.44 -9.04 -27.83
N LYS A 681 14.49 -9.83 -27.80
CA LYS A 681 14.73 -10.91 -26.81
C LYS A 681 16.15 -10.78 -26.29
N ASP A 682 16.31 -11.02 -24.97
CA ASP A 682 17.59 -11.06 -24.25
C ASP A 682 18.41 -9.78 -24.41
N LYS A 683 17.73 -8.62 -24.46
CA LYS A 683 18.35 -7.30 -24.54
C LYS A 683 18.81 -6.86 -23.15
N THR A 684 20.04 -6.40 -23.04
CA THR A 684 20.61 -5.99 -21.76
C THR A 684 20.12 -4.61 -21.33
N VAL A 685 19.66 -4.52 -20.08
CA VAL A 685 19.38 -3.24 -19.41
C VAL A 685 20.54 -2.93 -18.45
N TYR A 686 21.16 -1.78 -18.61
CA TYR A 686 22.35 -1.35 -17.85
C TYR A 686 21.96 -0.70 -16.53
N PHE A 687 21.27 -1.46 -15.66
CA PHE A 687 20.77 -0.98 -14.35
C PHE A 687 21.77 -1.08 -13.21
N LYS A 688 22.86 -1.77 -13.38
CA LYS A 688 23.84 -1.95 -12.31
C LYS A 688 24.33 -0.60 -11.77
N ASN A 689 24.25 -0.42 -10.46
CA ASN A 689 24.60 0.77 -9.68
C ASN A 689 23.60 1.94 -9.75
N TYR A 690 22.48 1.82 -10.46
CA TYR A 690 21.38 2.79 -10.31
C TYR A 690 20.71 2.61 -8.95
N PHE A 691 20.36 3.73 -8.32
CA PHE A 691 19.65 3.73 -7.05
C PHE A 691 18.18 3.31 -7.22
N ILE A 692 17.64 2.64 -6.21
CA ILE A 692 16.20 2.43 -6.13
C ILE A 692 15.54 3.79 -5.91
N GLY A 693 14.64 4.16 -6.82
CA GLY A 693 14.00 5.46 -6.84
C GLY A 693 12.87 5.63 -5.83
N GLY A 694 12.51 6.88 -5.59
CA GLY A 694 11.34 7.25 -4.79
C GLY A 694 11.49 7.06 -3.27
N ILE A 695 12.68 6.71 -2.78
CA ILE A 695 12.95 6.53 -1.35
C ILE A 695 14.22 7.29 -0.94
N PRO A 696 14.25 7.94 0.24
CA PRO A 696 15.46 8.52 0.79
C PRO A 696 16.50 7.45 1.11
N GLN A 697 17.74 7.63 0.63
CA GLN A 697 18.89 6.79 1.03
C GLN A 697 19.46 7.22 2.40
N ALA A 698 19.10 8.42 2.84
CA ALA A 698 19.47 8.96 4.15
C ALA A 698 18.27 9.66 4.78
N ALA A 699 18.01 9.34 6.05
CA ALA A 699 17.00 10.02 6.86
C ALA A 699 17.52 10.17 8.28
N ALA A 700 17.25 11.33 8.90
CA ALA A 700 17.60 11.56 10.29
C ALA A 700 16.51 12.38 10.98
N SER A 701 16.24 12.10 12.25
CA SER A 701 15.34 12.92 13.06
C SER A 701 15.89 13.10 14.44
N VAL A 702 15.73 14.32 14.97
CA VAL A 702 16.02 14.65 16.36
C VAL A 702 14.80 15.28 16.98
N GLY A 703 14.51 14.93 18.22
CA GLY A 703 13.33 15.45 18.88
C GLY A 703 13.41 15.42 20.38
N PHE A 704 12.42 16.02 20.99
CA PHE A 704 12.22 15.98 22.42
C PHE A 704 10.75 15.79 22.78
N ARG A 705 10.51 15.26 23.96
CA ARG A 705 9.20 15.19 24.58
C ARG A 705 9.33 15.61 26.05
N TYR A 706 8.52 16.59 26.45
CA TYR A 706 8.39 17.02 27.82
C TYR A 706 7.00 16.64 28.36
N ASN A 707 6.99 15.78 29.38
CA ASN A 707 5.78 15.35 30.09
C ASN A 707 5.66 16.17 31.38
N ALA A 708 4.81 17.17 31.38
CA ALA A 708 4.69 18.09 32.48
C ALA A 708 3.80 17.54 33.61
N PRO A 709 4.01 17.99 34.87
CA PRO A 709 3.04 17.80 35.93
C PRO A 709 1.64 18.27 35.49
N ARG A 710 0.59 17.70 36.04
CA ARG A 710 -0.82 17.98 35.69
C ARG A 710 -1.26 17.48 34.31
N TYR A 711 -0.66 16.39 33.81
CA TYR A 711 -1.13 15.60 32.66
C TYR A 711 -1.18 16.37 31.32
N TRP A 712 -0.20 17.21 31.02
CA TRP A 712 0.02 17.76 29.71
C TRP A 712 1.42 17.42 29.20
N PHE A 713 1.58 17.40 27.92
CA PHE A 713 2.87 17.14 27.28
C PHE A 713 3.02 18.00 26.03
N VAL A 714 4.26 18.24 25.65
CA VAL A 714 4.65 18.87 24.39
C VAL A 714 5.90 18.18 23.86
N GLY A 715 6.01 18.10 22.55
CA GLY A 715 7.18 17.59 21.87
C GLY A 715 7.34 18.17 20.48
N SER A 716 8.51 18.00 19.93
CA SER A 716 8.85 18.42 18.58
C SER A 716 9.86 17.47 17.98
N ASN A 717 9.79 17.25 16.65
CA ASN A 717 10.75 16.49 15.88
C ASN A 717 11.19 17.33 14.68
N PHE A 718 12.49 17.47 14.48
CA PHE A 718 13.07 17.97 13.24
C PHE A 718 13.58 16.78 12.45
N THR A 719 13.12 16.61 11.21
CA THR A 719 13.45 15.49 10.36
C THR A 719 14.07 15.96 9.06
N TYR A 720 15.14 15.29 8.64
CA TYR A 720 15.86 15.51 7.39
C TYR A 720 15.78 14.26 6.51
N PHE A 721 15.61 14.47 5.21
CA PHE A 721 15.63 13.45 4.17
C PHE A 721 16.60 13.85 3.07
N GLY A 722 17.44 12.92 2.64
CA GLY A 722 18.43 13.22 1.62
C GLY A 722 18.77 12.05 0.74
N LYS A 723 19.48 12.33 -0.36
CA LYS A 723 19.87 11.36 -1.37
C LYS A 723 18.66 10.61 -1.94
N ILE A 724 17.67 11.35 -2.36
CA ILE A 724 16.48 10.81 -3.04
C ILE A 724 16.76 10.83 -4.54
N TYR A 725 16.49 9.72 -5.22
CA TYR A 725 16.68 9.58 -6.66
C TYR A 725 15.34 9.28 -7.33
N ILE A 726 15.20 9.69 -8.58
CA ILE A 726 14.04 9.36 -9.41
C ILE A 726 14.00 7.86 -9.70
N ASP A 727 12.79 7.29 -9.84
CA ASP A 727 12.65 5.91 -10.30
C ASP A 727 12.97 5.84 -11.81
N PRO A 728 14.01 5.08 -12.21
CA PRO A 728 14.53 5.15 -13.56
C PRO A 728 13.69 4.34 -14.56
N ASN A 729 13.55 4.85 -15.78
CA ASN A 729 12.98 4.10 -16.89
C ASN A 729 14.02 3.08 -17.42
N PRO A 730 13.76 1.76 -17.40
CA PRO A 730 14.72 0.75 -17.84
C PRO A 730 15.02 0.83 -19.34
N ASP A 731 14.07 1.27 -20.16
CA ASP A 731 14.26 1.33 -21.60
C ASP A 731 15.26 2.43 -22.01
N ARG A 732 15.40 3.50 -21.21
CA ARG A 732 16.47 4.51 -21.37
C ARG A 732 17.88 3.97 -21.09
N ARG A 733 18.01 2.84 -20.43
CA ARG A 733 19.28 2.20 -20.03
C ARG A 733 19.61 1.00 -20.90
N THR A 734 19.36 1.14 -22.22
CA THR A 734 19.62 0.12 -23.24
C THR A 734 20.52 0.69 -24.35
N GLU A 735 21.16 -0.18 -25.13
CA GLU A 735 22.01 0.25 -26.25
C GLU A 735 21.22 1.03 -27.31
N GLU A 736 19.94 0.68 -27.50
CA GLU A 736 19.08 1.36 -28.48
C GLU A 736 18.74 2.79 -28.08
N ALA A 737 18.63 3.06 -26.78
CA ALA A 737 18.42 4.42 -26.29
C ALA A 737 19.59 5.35 -26.64
N LEU A 738 20.79 4.79 -26.76
CA LEU A 738 22.02 5.51 -27.11
C LEU A 738 22.36 5.43 -28.58
N LYS A 739 21.54 4.77 -29.41
CA LYS A 739 21.83 4.56 -30.83
C LYS A 739 21.93 5.89 -31.58
N GLY A 740 23.12 6.14 -32.16
CA GLY A 740 23.42 7.38 -32.91
C GLY A 740 24.09 8.46 -32.05
N LEU A 741 24.25 8.23 -30.75
CA LEU A 741 25.05 9.07 -29.87
C LEU A 741 26.45 8.48 -29.70
N VAL A 742 27.44 9.31 -29.43
CA VAL A 742 28.77 8.93 -29.03
C VAL A 742 29.03 9.43 -27.60
N GLU A 743 29.89 8.74 -26.83
CA GLU A 743 30.17 9.05 -25.43
C GLU A 743 30.58 10.49 -25.14
N SER A 744 31.05 11.24 -26.19
CA SER A 744 31.39 12.65 -26.07
C SER A 744 30.18 13.59 -26.25
N ASP A 745 29.02 13.10 -26.64
CA ASP A 745 27.81 13.91 -26.79
C ASP A 745 27.22 14.23 -25.43
N PRO A 746 26.89 15.47 -25.11
CA PRO A 746 26.21 15.83 -23.87
C PRO A 746 24.93 15.03 -23.61
N GLN A 747 24.19 14.72 -24.69
CA GLN A 747 22.96 13.94 -24.64
C GLN A 747 23.19 12.48 -24.19
N TRP A 748 24.39 11.93 -24.34
CA TRP A 748 24.75 10.61 -23.84
C TRP A 748 24.60 10.52 -22.32
N ASP A 749 25.19 11.48 -21.61
CA ASP A 749 25.10 11.55 -20.16
C ASP A 749 23.66 11.84 -19.70
N GLU A 750 22.94 12.74 -20.39
CA GLU A 750 21.57 13.10 -20.10
C GLU A 750 20.59 11.91 -20.21
N VAL A 751 20.75 11.05 -21.24
CA VAL A 751 19.93 9.82 -21.37
C VAL A 751 20.19 8.87 -20.22
N LEU A 752 21.43 8.74 -19.78
CA LEU A 752 21.83 7.76 -18.76
C LEU A 752 21.73 8.29 -17.32
N GLU A 753 21.78 9.59 -17.12
CA GLU A 753 21.78 10.17 -15.79
C GLU A 753 20.49 9.79 -15.02
N GLN A 754 20.66 9.39 -13.76
CA GLN A 754 19.55 9.26 -12.82
C GLN A 754 19.45 10.54 -12.01
N GLN A 755 18.39 11.29 -12.22
CA GLN A 755 18.16 12.54 -11.52
C GLN A 755 18.17 12.34 -10.01
N LYS A 756 19.03 13.09 -9.31
CA LYS A 756 18.97 13.25 -7.86
C LYS A 756 18.00 14.37 -7.53
N LEU A 757 17.05 14.10 -6.65
CA LEU A 757 16.09 15.07 -6.16
C LEU A 757 16.67 15.88 -4.99
N ASP A 758 16.08 17.04 -4.72
CA ASP A 758 16.48 17.91 -3.62
C ASP A 758 16.29 17.23 -2.27
N ASP A 759 17.22 17.49 -1.37
CA ASP A 759 17.11 17.09 0.02
C ASP A 759 16.02 17.93 0.71
N GLY A 760 15.28 17.32 1.65
CA GLY A 760 14.17 17.97 2.31
C GLY A 760 14.21 17.85 3.83
N TYR A 761 13.45 18.71 4.49
CA TYR A 761 13.33 18.68 5.95
C TYR A 761 11.92 19.10 6.40
N THR A 762 11.54 18.61 7.58
CA THR A 762 10.27 18.95 8.23
C THR A 762 10.49 19.28 9.70
N LEU A 763 9.62 20.12 10.24
CA LEU A 763 9.51 20.35 11.68
C LEU A 763 8.08 20.03 12.10
N ASP A 764 7.93 19.08 13.03
CA ASP A 764 6.66 18.68 13.59
C ASP A 764 6.58 19.10 15.06
N ILE A 765 5.41 19.60 15.48
CA ILE A 765 5.12 19.98 16.86
C ILE A 765 3.86 19.27 17.29
N TYR A 766 3.88 18.66 18.47
CA TYR A 766 2.73 17.98 19.02
C TYR A 766 2.61 18.18 20.52
N GLY A 767 1.38 18.10 21.00
CA GLY A 767 1.11 18.22 22.42
C GLY A 767 -0.30 17.81 22.77
N GLY A 768 -0.54 17.68 24.08
CA GLY A 768 -1.85 17.26 24.54
C GLY A 768 -2.04 17.48 26.03
N LYS A 769 -3.30 17.37 26.45
CA LYS A 769 -3.67 17.47 27.85
C LYS A 769 -4.82 16.52 28.19
N SER A 770 -4.74 15.92 29.36
CA SER A 770 -5.79 15.07 29.92
C SER A 770 -6.39 15.74 31.15
N TRP A 771 -7.73 15.64 31.28
CA TRP A 771 -8.48 16.04 32.45
C TRP A 771 -9.24 14.84 32.98
N ARG A 772 -9.25 14.68 34.31
CA ARG A 772 -10.10 13.74 34.99
C ARG A 772 -11.34 14.49 35.52
N ILE A 773 -12.53 14.12 35.02
CA ILE A 773 -13.79 14.79 35.33
C ILE A 773 -14.74 13.72 35.90
N LYS A 774 -14.97 13.75 37.21
CA LYS A 774 -15.88 12.79 37.89
C LYS A 774 -15.62 11.32 37.56
N GLY A 775 -14.35 10.91 37.54
CA GLY A 775 -13.95 9.53 37.19
C GLY A 775 -13.71 9.27 35.71
N ASN A 776 -14.25 10.10 34.83
CA ASN A 776 -14.06 10.01 33.38
C ASN A 776 -12.82 10.79 32.92
N TYR A 777 -12.34 10.50 31.72
CA TYR A 777 -11.16 11.19 31.15
C TYR A 777 -11.53 11.93 29.85
N LEU A 778 -11.25 13.21 29.81
CA LEU A 778 -11.22 14.00 28.58
C LEU A 778 -9.77 14.23 28.18
N ARG A 779 -9.40 13.84 26.97
CA ARG A 779 -8.06 14.06 26.42
C ARG A 779 -8.17 14.85 25.12
N VAL A 780 -7.30 15.84 24.97
CA VAL A 780 -7.18 16.65 23.76
C VAL A 780 -5.73 16.61 23.32
N ASN A 781 -5.50 16.17 22.09
CA ASN A 781 -4.18 16.13 21.47
C ASN A 781 -4.21 16.91 20.16
N LEU A 782 -3.16 17.69 19.91
CA LEU A 782 -2.94 18.40 18.66
C LEU A 782 -1.55 18.05 18.14
N SER A 783 -1.47 17.73 16.87
CA SER A 783 -0.22 17.63 16.14
C SER A 783 -0.27 18.54 14.92
N VAL A 784 0.79 19.27 14.69
CA VAL A 784 1.01 20.08 13.50
C VAL A 784 2.27 19.56 12.83
N SER A 785 2.11 18.99 11.65
CA SER A 785 3.23 18.48 10.87
C SER A 785 3.66 19.49 9.83
N ASN A 786 4.95 19.48 9.50
CA ASN A 786 5.56 20.39 8.54
C ASN A 786 5.25 21.86 8.85
N VAL A 787 5.53 22.29 10.09
CA VAL A 787 5.27 23.68 10.56
C VAL A 787 5.97 24.72 9.69
N LEU A 788 7.10 24.35 9.09
CA LEU A 788 7.87 25.21 8.18
C LEU A 788 7.26 25.34 6.79
N ASN A 789 6.16 24.64 6.53
CA ASN A 789 5.43 24.65 5.26
C ASN A 789 6.30 24.31 4.04
N ASN A 790 7.25 23.38 4.21
CA ASN A 790 8.07 22.92 3.09
C ASN A 790 7.19 22.14 2.09
N ARG A 791 7.07 22.63 0.87
CA ARG A 791 6.29 22.04 -0.23
C ARG A 791 7.17 21.50 -1.36
N SER A 792 8.50 21.65 -1.24
CA SER A 792 9.45 21.21 -2.27
C SER A 792 9.93 19.78 -2.07
N LEU A 793 9.67 19.15 -0.90
CA LEU A 793 10.06 17.76 -0.68
C LEU A 793 9.27 16.84 -1.59
N THR A 794 9.97 16.21 -2.52
CA THR A 794 9.39 15.22 -3.44
C THR A 794 9.22 13.88 -2.71
N VAL A 795 8.00 13.37 -2.68
CA VAL A 795 7.66 12.09 -2.07
C VAL A 795 7.52 10.95 -3.08
N LEU A 796 7.34 11.28 -4.35
CA LEU A 796 7.38 10.36 -5.47
C LEU A 796 7.89 11.08 -6.71
N ALA A 797 8.81 10.46 -7.41
CA ALA A 797 9.25 10.90 -8.73
C ALA A 797 9.64 9.70 -9.58
N PHE A 798 9.23 9.69 -10.82
CA PHE A 798 9.58 8.63 -11.77
C PHE A 798 9.72 9.17 -13.19
N GLU A 799 10.66 8.58 -13.93
CA GLU A 799 10.72 8.76 -15.37
C GLU A 799 9.53 8.04 -16.00
N GLN A 800 8.84 8.69 -16.95
CA GLN A 800 7.76 8.02 -17.67
C GLN A 800 8.32 6.86 -18.50
N LEU A 801 7.64 5.70 -18.49
CA LEU A 801 8.03 4.55 -19.31
C LEU A 801 7.95 4.88 -20.80
N ARG A 802 7.00 5.73 -21.20
CA ARG A 802 6.94 6.32 -22.52
C ARG A 802 7.98 7.43 -22.61
N TYR A 803 8.88 7.35 -23.59
CA TYR A 803 9.88 8.38 -23.84
C TYR A 803 10.22 8.44 -25.34
N ASP A 804 10.79 9.56 -25.80
CA ASP A 804 11.32 9.74 -27.14
C ASP A 804 12.84 9.96 -27.02
N SER A 805 13.66 9.07 -27.62
CA SER A 805 15.11 9.18 -27.56
C SER A 805 15.69 10.39 -28.30
N ARG A 806 14.89 11.05 -29.16
CA ARG A 806 15.28 12.24 -29.91
C ARG A 806 14.85 13.53 -29.22
N ASP A 807 13.92 13.41 -28.26
CA ASP A 807 13.35 14.54 -27.53
C ASP A 807 12.96 14.05 -26.14
N LEU A 808 13.92 14.12 -25.21
CA LEU A 808 13.76 13.63 -23.86
C LEU A 808 12.77 14.45 -23.04
N GLU A 809 12.54 15.70 -23.42
CA GLU A 809 11.63 16.61 -22.72
C GLU A 809 10.17 16.41 -23.12
N ARG A 810 9.89 15.68 -24.21
CA ARG A 810 8.53 15.39 -24.64
C ARG A 810 7.69 14.62 -23.65
N PHE A 811 8.31 13.76 -22.86
CA PHE A 811 7.68 13.00 -21.78
C PHE A 811 8.50 13.17 -20.50
N PRO A 812 8.50 14.37 -19.93
CA PRO A 812 9.32 14.68 -18.76
C PRO A 812 8.88 13.85 -17.55
N PRO A 813 9.74 13.69 -16.54
CA PRO A 813 9.39 13.02 -15.30
C PRO A 813 8.14 13.58 -14.63
N LYS A 814 7.46 12.72 -13.87
CA LYS A 814 6.31 13.13 -13.03
C LYS A 814 6.71 13.16 -11.56
N TYR A 815 6.15 14.14 -10.85
CA TYR A 815 6.49 14.41 -9.45
C TYR A 815 5.24 14.48 -8.58
N ALA A 816 5.38 14.05 -7.33
CA ALA A 816 4.41 14.33 -6.27
C ALA A 816 5.14 14.91 -5.06
N TYR A 817 4.56 15.95 -4.48
CA TYR A 817 5.15 16.71 -3.39
C TYR A 817 4.45 16.43 -2.07
N MET A 818 5.21 16.52 -0.97
CA MET A 818 4.69 16.43 0.37
C MET A 818 3.72 17.57 0.65
N TYR A 819 2.65 17.28 1.42
CA TYR A 819 1.74 18.35 1.85
C TYR A 819 2.48 19.41 2.68
N GLY A 820 2.11 20.64 2.50
CA GLY A 820 2.53 21.74 3.34
C GLY A 820 2.08 21.56 4.79
N THR A 821 1.99 22.62 5.55
CA THR A 821 1.56 22.56 6.95
C THR A 821 0.20 21.87 7.07
N ASN A 822 0.17 20.82 7.88
CA ASN A 822 -1.06 20.10 8.14
C ASN A 822 -1.20 19.80 9.63
N PHE A 823 -2.45 19.63 10.10
CA PHE A 823 -2.74 19.38 11.49
C PHE A 823 -3.66 18.18 11.69
N PHE A 824 -3.61 17.65 12.90
CA PHE A 824 -4.51 16.62 13.39
C PHE A 824 -4.88 16.93 14.84
N LEU A 825 -6.14 17.27 15.06
CA LEU A 825 -6.74 17.48 16.39
C LEU A 825 -7.54 16.23 16.77
N ASN A 826 -7.31 15.72 17.97
CA ASN A 826 -8.00 14.54 18.49
C ASN A 826 -8.58 14.85 19.87
N VAL A 827 -9.89 14.73 20.00
CA VAL A 827 -10.63 14.89 21.26
C VAL A 827 -11.24 13.55 21.63
N ASN A 828 -10.84 13.04 22.79
CA ASN A 828 -11.18 11.71 23.25
C ASN A 828 -11.86 11.79 24.62
N PHE A 829 -13.03 11.17 24.75
CA PHE A 829 -13.75 11.05 26.00
C PHE A 829 -13.91 9.57 26.36
N SER A 830 -13.39 9.19 27.55
CA SER A 830 -13.44 7.80 28.03
C SER A 830 -14.18 7.75 29.36
N PHE A 831 -15.10 6.79 29.51
CA PHE A 831 -15.93 6.57 30.69
C PHE A 831 -16.17 5.09 30.95
#